data_9f223bc386eec1ab4f9b41e00e8af995
#
_entry.id   9f223bc386eec1ab4f9b41e00e8af995
#
_cell.length_a   1.000
_cell.length_b   1.000
_cell.length_c   1.000
_cell.angle_alpha   90.00
_cell.angle_beta   90.00
_cell.angle_gamma   90.00
#
_symmetry.space_group_name_H-M   'P 1'
#
loop_
_entity.id
_entity.type
_entity.pdbx_description
1 polymer ?
#
loop_
_entity_poly.entity_id
_entity_poly.type
_entity_poly.pdbx_seq_one_letter_code
_entity_poly.pdbx_strand_id
1 'polypeptide(L)'
;MKYGYFDNENREYVITNPATPAPWVNYLGSPEYGAIISNNAGGYSFAKSGANGRILRYVFNNFDQPGRYIYIRDDRSSDFWSASWQPAGKDLAQYKSECRHGIGYTKISADYSDIHSEALYYVPLGKSYEVWALSVTNHSDHERNLTLSGYAEFTNHSNYEQDQVNLQYSLFISRTLFEGNRITQQIHGNLDAIPENENVDEKNMTERFFGLAGAEVSSYCGDKNEFLGSYHGYGNPEGIVCGDLGDKTSYNENSCGALSCKITLKAGETRTIAFLLGMKPSSEAAEVIRCYENPAPTVAEELEALKADWNSKLDNLKVSTPSPEFDTMINTWNAYNCFMTFIWSRAASFIYCGLRNGYGYRDTVQDIQGIIHLAPEMALEKIRFMLSAQVNNGGGLPLVKFTHTPGKEDTPDDASYVQETGHPAYRADDALWLFPTVYKYISETGNTAFLDEVIPFANKEEATVYEHLKRAVAFSLDHLGPHGMPAGLYADWNDCLRLGANGESSFVALQFYYAMTILKIFAEYKKDTEYVQYLEETQKAFGEKVQELCWDNDRFVRGYTESGERIGEAAAPEANMWLNPQSWAVISGLATPEQGDAALNNVYERLNTEYGAILMDPPYHAHAFDGALAVIYNQGTKENSGIFSQSQGWLILAEALRGHGERAFTYFMENSPAAQNDCAEIRRLEPYCYGQFTEGKASKHFGRSHVHWLTGTASTVMVGCVEGILGLRPDLEGLRLSPSVPKSWKHFEIEKVFRGKQLHISVENPNEKESGCCSLVLNGQKLADNYIPEKLLQDKNEVILTL
;
A
#
# COMPACT_ATOMS: atom_id res chain seq x y z
N MET A 1 -13.43 -21.98 -1.45
CA MET A 1 -13.40 -22.14 -2.93
C MET A 1 -12.32 -21.26 -3.49
N LYS A 2 -11.59 -21.76 -4.50
CA LYS A 2 -10.63 -20.96 -5.24
C LYS A 2 -11.32 -20.23 -6.40
N TYR A 3 -11.06 -18.93 -6.52
CA TYR A 3 -11.49 -18.13 -7.67
C TYR A 3 -10.39 -17.96 -8.71
N GLY A 4 -9.17 -18.34 -8.34
CA GLY A 4 -8.00 -18.22 -9.17
C GLY A 4 -6.77 -18.90 -8.55
N TYR A 5 -5.61 -18.65 -9.17
CA TYR A 5 -4.33 -19.21 -8.77
C TYR A 5 -3.18 -18.25 -9.04
N PHE A 6 -2.05 -18.46 -8.38
CA PHE A 6 -0.81 -17.73 -8.61
C PHE A 6 -0.03 -18.34 -9.79
N ASP A 7 0.28 -17.50 -10.76
CA ASP A 7 1.25 -17.77 -11.82
C ASP A 7 2.58 -17.07 -11.45
N ASN A 8 3.39 -17.76 -10.65
CA ASN A 8 4.61 -17.17 -10.10
C ASN A 8 5.69 -16.93 -11.18
N GLU A 9 5.65 -17.66 -12.28
CA GLU A 9 6.60 -17.48 -13.40
C GLU A 9 6.37 -16.11 -14.08
N ASN A 10 5.11 -15.75 -14.29
CA ASN A 10 4.73 -14.49 -14.91
C ASN A 10 4.48 -13.36 -13.89
N ARG A 11 4.54 -13.64 -12.59
CA ARG A 11 4.15 -12.69 -11.50
C ARG A 11 2.73 -12.18 -11.68
N GLU A 12 1.81 -13.10 -11.93
CA GLU A 12 0.39 -12.81 -12.12
C GLU A 12 -0.47 -13.58 -11.10
N TYR A 13 -1.60 -13.01 -10.74
CA TYR A 13 -2.69 -13.74 -10.15
C TYR A 13 -3.80 -13.90 -11.18
N VAL A 14 -4.16 -15.15 -11.48
CA VAL A 14 -5.10 -15.51 -12.53
C VAL A 14 -6.47 -15.80 -11.93
N ILE A 15 -7.47 -14.97 -12.24
CA ILE A 15 -8.85 -15.11 -11.78
C ILE A 15 -9.61 -15.82 -12.89
N THR A 16 -10.09 -17.02 -12.59
CA THR A 16 -10.84 -17.88 -13.54
C THR A 16 -12.36 -17.81 -13.34
N ASN A 17 -12.80 -17.21 -12.25
CA ASN A 17 -14.22 -16.94 -11.99
C ASN A 17 -14.40 -15.43 -11.72
N PRO A 18 -15.00 -14.67 -12.66
CA PRO A 18 -15.13 -13.22 -12.52
C PRO A 18 -16.10 -12.79 -11.41
N ALA A 19 -16.97 -13.69 -10.92
CA ALA A 19 -17.91 -13.44 -9.82
C ALA A 19 -17.22 -13.62 -8.45
N THR A 20 -16.15 -12.88 -8.23
CA THR A 20 -15.40 -12.87 -6.96
C THR A 20 -16.24 -12.35 -5.80
N PRO A 21 -15.93 -12.72 -4.53
CA PRO A 21 -16.73 -12.34 -3.36
C PRO A 21 -16.80 -10.83 -3.09
N ALA A 22 -15.84 -10.07 -3.63
CA ALA A 22 -15.76 -8.62 -3.68
C ALA A 22 -15.01 -8.26 -4.97
N PRO A 23 -15.02 -6.99 -5.42
CA PRO A 23 -14.12 -6.58 -6.48
C PRO A 23 -12.66 -6.81 -6.08
N TRP A 24 -11.94 -7.64 -6.83
CA TRP A 24 -10.51 -7.87 -6.63
C TRP A 24 -9.72 -6.95 -7.55
N VAL A 25 -8.94 -6.08 -6.96
CA VAL A 25 -8.33 -4.97 -7.67
C VAL A 25 -6.83 -5.13 -7.86
N ASN A 26 -6.32 -4.40 -8.82
CA ASN A 26 -4.91 -4.16 -9.07
C ASN A 26 -4.66 -2.66 -9.25
N TYR A 27 -3.43 -2.25 -9.05
CA TYR A 27 -2.97 -0.89 -9.31
C TYR A 27 -2.27 -0.80 -10.64
N LEU A 28 -2.45 0.34 -11.31
CA LEU A 28 -1.73 0.72 -12.51
C LEU A 28 -1.08 2.08 -12.26
N GLY A 29 0.06 2.31 -12.86
CA GLY A 29 0.63 3.64 -12.92
C GLY A 29 1.82 3.93 -12.01
N SER A 30 2.10 5.20 -11.97
CA SER A 30 3.25 5.85 -11.33
C SER A 30 2.77 6.84 -10.27
N PRO A 31 3.68 7.49 -9.52
CA PRO A 31 3.31 8.56 -8.60
C PRO A 31 2.55 9.72 -9.26
N GLU A 32 2.77 9.99 -10.56
CA GLU A 32 2.14 11.08 -11.29
C GLU A 32 0.75 10.75 -11.82
N TYR A 33 0.49 9.46 -12.09
CA TYR A 33 -0.79 8.97 -12.60
C TYR A 33 -1.12 7.62 -11.98
N GLY A 34 -2.15 7.58 -11.16
CA GLY A 34 -2.64 6.38 -10.51
C GLY A 34 -3.94 5.87 -11.09
N ALA A 35 -4.06 4.56 -11.16
CA ALA A 35 -5.29 3.91 -11.57
C ALA A 35 -5.52 2.65 -10.75
N ILE A 36 -6.78 2.40 -10.37
CA ILE A 36 -7.22 1.20 -9.67
C ILE A 36 -8.22 0.51 -10.58
N ILE A 37 -8.01 -0.76 -10.84
CA ILE A 37 -8.86 -1.57 -11.73
C ILE A 37 -9.23 -2.87 -11.07
N SER A 38 -10.51 -3.23 -11.12
CA SER A 38 -10.98 -4.54 -10.66
C SER A 38 -10.86 -5.62 -11.73
N ASN A 39 -11.07 -6.86 -11.32
CA ASN A 39 -11.18 -8.01 -12.23
C ASN A 39 -12.32 -7.91 -13.26
N ASN A 40 -13.22 -6.95 -13.10
CA ASN A 40 -14.30 -6.63 -14.02
C ASN A 40 -14.18 -5.22 -14.63
N ALA A 41 -12.95 -4.66 -14.65
CA ALA A 41 -12.62 -3.35 -15.18
C ALA A 41 -13.30 -2.16 -14.47
N GLY A 42 -13.88 -2.36 -13.29
CA GLY A 42 -14.37 -1.29 -12.41
C GLY A 42 -13.21 -0.46 -11.83
N GLY A 43 -13.51 0.70 -11.27
CA GLY A 43 -12.53 1.52 -10.58
C GLY A 43 -12.32 2.90 -11.17
N TYR A 44 -11.24 3.57 -10.75
CA TYR A 44 -11.01 4.97 -11.08
C TYR A 44 -9.54 5.31 -11.36
N SER A 45 -9.34 6.50 -11.91
CA SER A 45 -8.02 7.06 -12.21
C SER A 45 -7.90 8.48 -11.68
N PHE A 46 -6.66 8.87 -11.39
CA PHE A 46 -6.34 10.20 -10.89
C PHE A 46 -4.91 10.61 -11.27
N ALA A 47 -4.68 11.91 -11.39
CA ALA A 47 -3.35 12.48 -11.55
C ALA A 47 -2.88 13.05 -10.21
N LYS A 48 -1.71 12.63 -9.73
CA LYS A 48 -1.04 13.07 -8.49
C LYS A 48 -1.80 12.77 -7.19
N SER A 49 -3.09 13.11 -7.09
CA SER A 49 -3.89 12.99 -5.88
C SER A 49 -5.26 12.38 -6.16
N GLY A 50 -5.61 11.32 -5.43
CA GLY A 50 -6.95 10.74 -5.47
C GLY A 50 -8.04 11.69 -4.95
N ALA A 51 -7.69 12.67 -4.12
CA ALA A 51 -8.59 13.70 -3.62
C ALA A 51 -8.81 14.87 -4.60
N ASN A 52 -7.74 15.39 -5.20
CA ASN A 52 -7.76 16.62 -5.99
C ASN A 52 -7.35 16.45 -7.48
N GLY A 53 -7.10 15.22 -7.91
CA GLY A 53 -6.69 14.89 -9.28
C GLY A 53 -7.59 13.86 -9.95
N ARG A 54 -8.79 13.64 -9.46
CA ARG A 54 -9.70 12.60 -9.94
C ARG A 54 -10.04 12.79 -11.42
N ILE A 55 -9.96 11.73 -12.19
CA ILE A 55 -10.27 11.67 -13.61
C ILE A 55 -11.55 10.88 -13.87
N LEU A 56 -11.56 9.62 -13.45
CA LEU A 56 -12.72 8.75 -13.56
C LEU A 56 -13.54 8.77 -12.28
N ARG A 57 -14.86 8.78 -12.45
CA ARG A 57 -15.81 8.65 -11.36
C ARG A 57 -15.84 7.21 -10.84
N TYR A 58 -15.91 7.08 -9.53
CA TYR A 58 -16.21 5.83 -8.83
C TYR A 58 -16.93 6.15 -7.53
N VAL A 59 -17.98 5.40 -7.25
CA VAL A 59 -18.73 5.44 -6.01
C VAL A 59 -18.76 4.02 -5.45
N PHE A 60 -18.49 3.83 -4.17
CA PHE A 60 -18.54 2.53 -3.53
C PHE A 60 -19.94 1.90 -3.70
N ASN A 61 -20.00 0.76 -4.36
CA ASN A 61 -21.23 0.01 -4.63
C ASN A 61 -20.93 -1.47 -4.85
N ASN A 62 -21.97 -2.30 -4.85
CA ASN A 62 -21.87 -3.75 -4.99
C ASN A 62 -21.79 -4.24 -6.45
N PHE A 63 -21.88 -3.35 -7.44
CA PHE A 63 -21.75 -3.68 -8.86
C PHE A 63 -20.37 -3.33 -9.43
N ASP A 64 -19.49 -2.70 -8.61
CA ASP A 64 -18.18 -2.25 -9.03
C ASP A 64 -18.24 -1.26 -10.22
N GLN A 65 -19.17 -0.30 -10.16
CA GLN A 65 -19.46 0.65 -11.23
C GLN A 65 -19.26 2.11 -10.78
N PRO A 66 -18.95 3.01 -11.73
CA PRO A 66 -18.51 2.77 -13.10
C PRO A 66 -17.07 2.27 -13.21
N GLY A 67 -16.64 1.99 -14.46
CA GLY A 67 -15.30 1.47 -14.74
C GLY A 67 -14.81 1.83 -16.15
N ARG A 68 -13.82 1.08 -16.61
CA ARG A 68 -13.21 1.17 -17.94
C ARG A 68 -13.88 0.18 -18.85
N TYR A 69 -15.03 0.54 -19.40
CA TYR A 69 -15.84 -0.44 -20.12
C TYR A 69 -15.54 -0.43 -21.62
N ILE A 70 -15.38 -1.63 -22.16
CA ILE A 70 -15.32 -1.86 -23.61
C ILE A 70 -16.44 -2.81 -23.97
N TYR A 71 -17.40 -2.32 -24.75
CA TYR A 71 -18.52 -3.09 -25.29
C TYR A 71 -18.17 -3.60 -26.68
N ILE A 72 -18.56 -4.84 -26.95
CA ILE A 72 -18.46 -5.50 -28.26
C ILE A 72 -19.87 -5.81 -28.69
N ARG A 73 -20.30 -5.31 -29.85
CA ARG A 73 -21.62 -5.56 -30.40
C ARG A 73 -21.47 -6.23 -31.76
N ASP A 74 -22.20 -7.33 -31.94
CA ASP A 74 -22.33 -7.96 -33.25
C ASP A 74 -23.41 -7.21 -34.03
N ASP A 75 -23.07 -6.61 -35.17
CA ASP A 75 -23.96 -5.75 -35.93
C ASP A 75 -25.06 -6.56 -36.66
N ARG A 76 -24.83 -7.85 -36.89
CA ARG A 76 -25.81 -8.72 -37.54
C ARG A 76 -26.94 -9.18 -36.59
N SER A 77 -26.54 -9.63 -35.38
CA SER A 77 -27.51 -10.13 -34.39
C SER A 77 -28.02 -9.01 -33.48
N SER A 78 -27.33 -7.87 -33.41
CA SER A 78 -27.56 -6.81 -32.46
C SER A 78 -27.28 -7.24 -30.99
N ASP A 79 -26.71 -8.41 -30.77
CA ASP A 79 -26.28 -8.85 -29.45
C ASP A 79 -24.98 -8.12 -29.06
N PHE A 80 -24.84 -7.83 -27.77
CA PHE A 80 -23.65 -7.13 -27.27
C PHE A 80 -23.23 -7.70 -25.93
N TRP A 81 -21.94 -7.56 -25.59
CA TRP A 81 -21.32 -7.96 -24.34
C TRP A 81 -20.18 -7.03 -23.95
N SER A 82 -19.65 -7.18 -22.75
CA SER A 82 -18.46 -6.44 -22.31
C SER A 82 -17.23 -7.32 -22.42
N ALA A 83 -16.08 -6.74 -22.79
CA ALA A 83 -14.79 -7.45 -22.77
C ALA A 83 -14.38 -7.93 -21.36
N SER A 84 -14.96 -7.35 -20.31
CA SER A 84 -14.68 -7.58 -18.89
C SER A 84 -15.80 -8.24 -18.09
N TRP A 85 -16.69 -9.04 -18.72
CA TRP A 85 -17.92 -9.61 -18.17
C TRP A 85 -18.92 -8.54 -17.71
N GLN A 86 -18.61 -7.80 -16.65
CA GLN A 86 -19.37 -6.59 -16.29
C GLN A 86 -19.02 -5.44 -17.24
N PRO A 87 -19.93 -4.49 -17.51
CA PRO A 87 -21.24 -4.34 -16.87
C PRO A 87 -22.38 -5.09 -17.58
N ALA A 88 -22.18 -5.69 -18.77
CA ALA A 88 -23.23 -6.40 -19.51
C ALA A 88 -23.70 -7.69 -18.81
N GLY A 89 -22.82 -8.37 -18.08
CA GLY A 89 -23.16 -9.47 -17.19
C GLY A 89 -23.77 -10.70 -17.89
N LYS A 90 -23.21 -11.12 -19.04
CA LYS A 90 -23.67 -12.32 -19.75
C LYS A 90 -23.63 -13.57 -18.86
N ASP A 91 -24.48 -14.53 -19.14
CA ASP A 91 -24.49 -15.81 -18.42
C ASP A 91 -23.15 -16.53 -18.53
N LEU A 92 -22.53 -16.81 -17.39
CA LEU A 92 -21.23 -17.48 -17.30
C LEU A 92 -21.23 -18.93 -17.85
N ALA A 93 -22.38 -19.49 -18.10
CA ALA A 93 -22.49 -20.77 -18.83
C ALA A 93 -22.10 -20.63 -20.32
N GLN A 94 -22.21 -19.40 -20.88
CA GLN A 94 -21.90 -19.07 -22.28
C GLN A 94 -20.71 -18.13 -22.42
N TYR A 95 -20.43 -17.37 -21.41
CA TYR A 95 -19.34 -16.38 -21.36
C TYR A 95 -18.20 -16.90 -20.51
N LYS A 96 -17.04 -17.10 -21.10
CA LYS A 96 -15.83 -17.48 -20.40
C LYS A 96 -14.98 -16.24 -20.18
N SER A 97 -14.47 -16.09 -18.96
CA SER A 97 -13.61 -14.96 -18.60
C SER A 97 -12.39 -15.42 -17.81
N GLU A 98 -11.26 -14.83 -18.10
CA GLU A 98 -10.03 -14.94 -17.32
C GLU A 98 -9.47 -13.53 -17.12
N CYS A 99 -9.18 -13.18 -15.86
CA CYS A 99 -8.49 -11.94 -15.55
C CYS A 99 -7.11 -12.25 -14.97
N ARG A 100 -6.08 -11.64 -15.52
CA ARG A 100 -4.69 -11.71 -15.04
C ARG A 100 -4.29 -10.36 -14.48
N HIS A 101 -4.18 -10.28 -13.17
CA HIS A 101 -3.56 -9.14 -12.51
C HIS A 101 -2.05 -9.37 -12.44
N GLY A 102 -1.30 -8.60 -13.21
CA GLY A 102 0.16 -8.61 -13.17
C GLY A 102 0.70 -7.36 -12.44
N ILE A 103 2.01 -7.26 -12.36
CA ILE A 103 2.65 -6.14 -11.66
C ILE A 103 2.59 -4.88 -12.52
N GLY A 104 1.66 -3.96 -12.17
CA GLY A 104 1.43 -2.71 -12.89
C GLY A 104 0.53 -2.81 -14.13
N TYR A 105 -0.06 -3.96 -14.42
CA TYR A 105 -1.00 -4.14 -15.52
C TYR A 105 -2.11 -5.13 -15.18
N THR A 106 -3.20 -5.08 -15.94
CA THR A 106 -4.29 -6.04 -15.86
C THR A 106 -4.72 -6.45 -17.25
N LYS A 107 -4.87 -7.75 -17.48
CA LYS A 107 -5.33 -8.33 -18.73
C LYS A 107 -6.60 -9.13 -18.49
N ILE A 108 -7.66 -8.83 -19.24
CA ILE A 108 -8.94 -9.54 -19.16
C ILE A 108 -9.23 -10.15 -20.51
N SER A 109 -9.34 -11.48 -20.56
CA SER A 109 -9.68 -12.22 -21.77
C SER A 109 -11.10 -12.77 -21.65
N ALA A 110 -11.83 -12.82 -22.76
CA ALA A 110 -13.17 -13.35 -22.79
C ALA A 110 -13.46 -14.07 -24.12
N ASP A 111 -14.23 -15.18 -24.01
CA ASP A 111 -14.79 -15.90 -25.15
C ASP A 111 -16.32 -15.86 -25.08
N TYR A 112 -16.94 -15.27 -26.11
CA TYR A 112 -18.38 -15.23 -26.25
C TYR A 112 -18.77 -15.16 -27.73
N SER A 113 -19.78 -15.95 -28.16
CA SER A 113 -20.31 -15.93 -29.52
C SER A 113 -19.24 -16.12 -30.61
N ASP A 114 -18.29 -17.04 -30.40
CA ASP A 114 -17.14 -17.31 -31.27
C ASP A 114 -16.20 -16.10 -31.51
N ILE A 115 -16.29 -15.12 -30.66
CA ILE A 115 -15.34 -13.99 -30.60
C ILE A 115 -14.50 -14.15 -29.34
N HIS A 116 -13.17 -14.15 -29.52
CA HIS A 116 -12.21 -13.99 -28.44
C HIS A 116 -11.82 -12.53 -28.33
N SER A 117 -11.81 -11.98 -27.13
CA SER A 117 -11.33 -10.63 -26.85
C SER A 117 -10.30 -10.66 -25.73
N GLU A 118 -9.25 -9.86 -25.86
CA GLU A 118 -8.25 -9.62 -24.84
C GLU A 118 -8.11 -8.11 -24.64
N ALA A 119 -8.45 -7.62 -23.45
CA ALA A 119 -8.31 -6.21 -23.05
C ALA A 119 -7.17 -6.08 -22.05
N LEU A 120 -6.12 -5.34 -22.43
CA LEU A 120 -4.95 -5.05 -21.60
C LEU A 120 -5.00 -3.61 -21.13
N TYR A 121 -4.93 -3.40 -19.81
CA TYR A 121 -4.96 -2.11 -19.14
C TYR A 121 -3.62 -1.85 -18.46
N TYR A 122 -2.98 -0.74 -18.74
CA TYR A 122 -1.72 -0.34 -18.11
C TYR A 122 -1.48 1.17 -18.25
N VAL A 123 -0.54 1.69 -17.47
CA VAL A 123 0.02 3.03 -17.61
C VAL A 123 1.45 2.88 -18.10
N PRO A 124 1.82 3.43 -19.28
CA PRO A 124 3.19 3.34 -19.77
C PRO A 124 4.18 4.06 -18.84
N LEU A 125 5.40 3.58 -18.75
CA LEU A 125 6.44 4.13 -17.87
C LEU A 125 6.66 5.62 -18.11
N GLY A 126 6.59 6.41 -17.03
CA GLY A 126 6.81 7.86 -17.06
C GLY A 126 5.72 8.64 -17.81
N LYS A 127 4.56 8.04 -18.06
CA LYS A 127 3.43 8.71 -18.72
C LYS A 127 2.32 9.02 -17.73
N SER A 128 1.54 10.07 -18.06
CA SER A 128 0.37 10.51 -17.29
C SER A 128 -0.95 10.20 -18.00
N TYR A 129 -1.03 9.01 -18.61
CA TYR A 129 -2.23 8.47 -19.23
C TYR A 129 -2.22 6.96 -19.18
N GLU A 130 -3.38 6.36 -19.29
CA GLU A 130 -3.54 4.91 -19.36
C GLU A 130 -3.97 4.45 -20.74
N VAL A 131 -3.60 3.23 -21.09
CA VAL A 131 -3.90 2.55 -22.35
C VAL A 131 -4.80 1.36 -22.07
N TRP A 132 -5.91 1.24 -22.84
CA TRP A 132 -6.80 0.09 -22.87
C TRP A 132 -6.69 -0.53 -24.26
N ALA A 133 -5.79 -1.46 -24.43
CA ALA A 133 -5.57 -2.13 -25.69
C ALA A 133 -6.53 -3.31 -25.82
N LEU A 134 -7.35 -3.33 -26.85
CA LEU A 134 -8.28 -4.41 -27.13
C LEU A 134 -7.86 -5.15 -28.40
N SER A 135 -7.58 -6.44 -28.28
CA SER A 135 -7.42 -7.38 -29.39
C SER A 135 -8.69 -8.24 -29.51
N VAL A 136 -9.25 -8.31 -30.70
CA VAL A 136 -10.45 -9.12 -30.98
C VAL A 136 -10.15 -10.09 -32.11
N THR A 137 -10.43 -11.38 -31.88
CA THR A 137 -10.22 -12.48 -32.82
C THR A 137 -11.53 -13.16 -33.17
N ASN A 138 -11.79 -13.37 -34.45
CA ASN A 138 -12.95 -14.09 -34.95
C ASN A 138 -12.64 -15.59 -35.06
N HIS A 139 -13.17 -16.39 -34.18
CA HIS A 139 -13.05 -17.84 -34.22
C HIS A 139 -14.15 -18.54 -35.00
N SER A 140 -15.15 -17.80 -35.55
CA SER A 140 -16.19 -18.37 -36.40
C SER A 140 -15.63 -18.70 -37.81
N ASP A 141 -16.37 -19.46 -38.58
CA ASP A 141 -16.05 -19.87 -39.95
C ASP A 141 -16.45 -18.82 -41.02
N HIS A 142 -16.98 -17.68 -40.61
CA HIS A 142 -17.47 -16.62 -41.49
C HIS A 142 -17.03 -15.23 -41.04
N GLU A 143 -17.19 -14.26 -41.91
CA GLU A 143 -16.91 -12.87 -41.63
C GLU A 143 -17.86 -12.28 -40.58
N ARG A 144 -17.31 -11.52 -39.62
CA ARG A 144 -18.08 -10.85 -38.56
C ARG A 144 -17.90 -9.33 -38.68
N ASN A 145 -19.02 -8.62 -38.56
CA ASN A 145 -19.02 -7.16 -38.45
C ASN A 145 -19.35 -6.77 -37.01
N LEU A 146 -18.42 -6.08 -36.37
CA LEU A 146 -18.50 -5.72 -34.98
C LEU A 146 -18.40 -4.21 -34.78
N THR A 147 -19.19 -3.68 -33.86
CA THR A 147 -19.00 -2.34 -33.31
C THR A 147 -18.33 -2.45 -31.96
N LEU A 148 -17.15 -1.83 -31.80
CA LEU A 148 -16.39 -1.77 -30.57
C LEU A 148 -16.55 -0.40 -29.96
N SER A 149 -16.96 -0.31 -28.68
CA SER A 149 -17.23 0.97 -28.02
C SER A 149 -16.52 1.03 -26.66
N GLY A 150 -15.65 1.99 -26.48
CA GLY A 150 -15.05 2.29 -25.19
C GLY A 150 -15.87 3.33 -24.42
N TYR A 151 -15.96 3.20 -23.11
CA TYR A 151 -16.66 4.12 -22.21
C TYR A 151 -15.84 4.46 -20.97
N ALA A 152 -15.70 5.76 -20.71
CA ALA A 152 -15.07 6.34 -19.53
C ALA A 152 -16.00 7.40 -18.91
N GLU A 153 -16.32 7.28 -17.62
CA GLU A 153 -17.11 8.31 -16.93
C GLU A 153 -16.19 9.30 -16.22
N PHE A 154 -16.15 10.54 -16.73
CA PHE A 154 -15.39 11.60 -16.11
C PHE A 154 -16.07 12.08 -14.82
N THR A 155 -15.27 12.52 -13.83
CA THR A 155 -15.79 13.39 -12.78
C THR A 155 -16.03 14.80 -13.35
N ASN A 156 -17.05 15.51 -12.85
CA ASN A 156 -17.31 16.91 -13.26
C ASN A 156 -16.43 17.91 -12.49
N HIS A 157 -15.71 17.43 -11.47
CA HIS A 157 -14.76 18.22 -10.70
C HIS A 157 -13.53 17.37 -10.38
N SER A 158 -12.33 17.97 -10.34
CA SER A 158 -11.11 17.23 -9.96
C SER A 158 -11.08 16.84 -8.48
N ASN A 159 -11.68 17.67 -7.61
CA ASN A 159 -11.84 17.34 -6.20
C ASN A 159 -12.98 16.33 -6.02
N TYR A 160 -12.65 15.22 -5.33
CA TYR A 160 -13.59 14.11 -5.14
C TYR A 160 -14.85 14.53 -4.37
N GLU A 161 -14.71 15.29 -3.29
CA GLU A 161 -15.86 15.71 -2.47
C GLU A 161 -16.78 16.65 -3.25
N GLN A 162 -16.21 17.64 -3.95
CA GLN A 162 -17.00 18.55 -4.78
C GLN A 162 -17.75 17.81 -5.90
N ASP A 163 -17.14 16.79 -6.53
CA ASP A 163 -17.81 15.97 -7.54
C ASP A 163 -19.00 15.16 -6.96
N GLN A 164 -18.90 14.69 -5.71
CA GLN A 164 -19.91 13.81 -5.11
C GLN A 164 -21.06 14.57 -4.44
N VAL A 165 -20.80 15.69 -3.79
CA VAL A 165 -21.78 16.35 -2.94
C VAL A 165 -22.22 17.73 -3.41
N ASN A 166 -21.49 18.37 -4.31
CA ASN A 166 -21.80 19.72 -4.81
C ASN A 166 -22.23 19.72 -6.28
N LEU A 167 -23.18 18.87 -6.61
CA LEU A 167 -23.65 18.69 -8.00
C LEU A 167 -24.19 19.96 -8.63
N GLN A 168 -24.86 20.80 -7.88
CA GLN A 168 -25.38 22.07 -8.37
C GLN A 168 -24.27 23.01 -8.89
N TYR A 169 -23.02 22.81 -8.47
CA TYR A 169 -21.89 23.57 -8.94
C TYR A 169 -21.12 22.78 -10.00
N SER A 170 -20.74 21.52 -9.72
CA SER A 170 -19.85 20.74 -10.55
C SER A 170 -20.43 20.45 -11.95
N LEU A 171 -21.75 20.32 -12.09
CA LEU A 171 -22.42 20.17 -13.39
C LEU A 171 -22.20 21.36 -14.32
N PHE A 172 -22.17 22.57 -13.80
CA PHE A 172 -22.18 23.81 -14.60
C PHE A 172 -20.78 24.34 -14.96
N ILE A 173 -19.73 23.69 -14.53
CA ILE A 173 -18.34 24.04 -14.85
C ILE A 173 -17.69 23.08 -15.85
N SER A 174 -18.39 22.02 -16.25
CA SER A 174 -17.88 20.96 -17.10
C SER A 174 -18.58 20.91 -18.46
N ARG A 175 -17.79 20.64 -19.50
CA ARG A 175 -18.28 20.40 -20.86
C ARG A 175 -17.38 19.43 -21.60
N THR A 176 -17.90 18.78 -22.64
CA THR A 176 -17.11 17.95 -23.56
C THR A 176 -17.08 18.50 -24.96
N LEU A 177 -15.99 18.23 -25.65
CA LEU A 177 -15.78 18.55 -27.07
C LEU A 177 -15.35 17.26 -27.78
N PHE A 178 -15.73 17.14 -29.06
CA PHE A 178 -15.23 16.04 -29.90
C PHE A 178 -14.34 16.60 -31.00
N GLU A 179 -13.17 16.00 -31.19
CA GLU A 179 -12.20 16.39 -32.21
C GLU A 179 -11.58 15.13 -32.86
N GLY A 180 -12.12 14.76 -33.98
CA GLY A 180 -11.64 13.66 -34.81
C GLY A 180 -11.67 12.27 -34.15
N ASN A 181 -10.71 11.99 -33.33
CA ASN A 181 -10.56 10.67 -32.68
C ASN A 181 -10.60 10.72 -31.15
N ARG A 182 -11.02 11.83 -30.57
CA ARG A 182 -11.05 12.00 -29.11
C ARG A 182 -12.21 12.88 -28.63
N ILE A 183 -12.64 12.61 -27.43
CA ILE A 183 -13.46 13.48 -26.61
C ILE A 183 -12.53 14.14 -25.58
N THR A 184 -12.61 15.46 -25.49
CA THR A 184 -11.93 16.25 -24.47
C THR A 184 -12.97 16.80 -23.49
N GLN A 185 -12.81 16.51 -22.21
CA GLN A 185 -13.56 17.19 -21.16
C GLN A 185 -12.77 18.41 -20.71
N GLN A 186 -13.45 19.54 -20.61
CA GLN A 186 -12.94 20.79 -20.07
C GLN A 186 -13.70 21.12 -18.79
N ILE A 187 -12.96 21.41 -17.71
CA ILE A 187 -13.50 21.85 -16.44
C ILE A 187 -13.00 23.28 -16.21
N HIS A 188 -13.93 24.22 -16.11
CA HIS A 188 -13.62 25.61 -15.82
C HIS A 188 -13.53 25.85 -14.32
N GLY A 189 -12.36 26.27 -13.88
CA GLY A 189 -12.13 26.74 -12.53
C GLY A 189 -12.08 25.64 -11.48
N ASN A 190 -10.96 25.54 -10.81
CA ASN A 190 -10.86 24.97 -9.50
C ASN A 190 -10.87 26.16 -8.53
N LEU A 191 -12.00 26.44 -7.88
CA LEU A 191 -12.14 27.58 -6.95
C LEU A 191 -11.08 27.58 -5.84
N ASP A 192 -10.61 26.39 -5.47
CA ASP A 192 -9.57 26.22 -4.45
C ASP A 192 -8.16 26.59 -4.98
N ALA A 193 -8.02 26.79 -6.28
CA ALA A 193 -6.75 27.08 -6.96
C ALA A 193 -6.69 28.45 -7.62
N ILE A 194 -7.73 29.29 -7.50
CA ILE A 194 -7.77 30.66 -8.09
C ILE A 194 -7.05 31.60 -7.12
N PRO A 195 -5.87 32.13 -7.47
CA PRO A 195 -5.29 33.26 -6.72
C PRO A 195 -6.26 34.45 -6.74
N GLU A 196 -6.33 35.17 -5.64
CA GLU A 196 -7.30 36.25 -5.40
C GLU A 196 -7.37 37.36 -6.48
N ASN A 197 -6.55 37.35 -7.50
CA ASN A 197 -6.45 38.41 -8.54
C ASN A 197 -6.27 37.92 -9.98
N GLU A 198 -6.46 36.63 -10.27
CA GLU A 198 -6.37 36.14 -11.65
C GLU A 198 -7.75 35.88 -12.25
N ASN A 199 -7.98 36.37 -13.47
CA ASN A 199 -9.17 36.03 -14.25
C ASN A 199 -9.30 34.53 -14.42
N VAL A 200 -10.51 34.00 -14.30
CA VAL A 200 -10.88 32.60 -14.56
C VAL A 200 -10.78 32.30 -16.07
N ASP A 201 -9.61 32.50 -16.64
CA ASP A 201 -9.33 32.31 -18.05
C ASP A 201 -8.81 30.89 -18.33
N GLU A 202 -8.49 30.62 -19.58
CA GLU A 202 -7.96 29.37 -20.12
C GLU A 202 -6.83 28.74 -19.29
N LYS A 203 -6.10 29.52 -18.48
CA LYS A 203 -5.03 29.08 -17.60
C LYS A 203 -5.51 28.19 -16.43
N ASN A 204 -6.76 28.30 -16.02
CA ASN A 204 -7.37 27.55 -14.91
C ASN A 204 -8.27 26.42 -15.42
N MET A 205 -8.21 26.10 -16.69
CA MET A 205 -8.98 25.03 -17.28
C MET A 205 -8.23 23.69 -17.14
N THR A 206 -8.87 22.69 -16.55
CA THR A 206 -8.38 21.31 -16.54
C THR A 206 -8.96 20.58 -17.74
N GLU A 207 -8.09 19.98 -18.55
CA GLU A 207 -8.49 19.14 -19.68
C GLU A 207 -8.15 17.67 -19.43
N ARG A 208 -9.11 16.81 -19.77
CA ARG A 208 -8.97 15.36 -19.81
C ARG A 208 -9.41 14.87 -21.16
N PHE A 209 -8.80 13.80 -21.62
CA PHE A 209 -9.14 13.22 -22.90
C PHE A 209 -9.48 11.74 -22.80
N PHE A 210 -10.36 11.29 -23.68
CA PHE A 210 -10.58 9.90 -24.01
C PHE A 210 -10.47 9.75 -25.51
N GLY A 211 -9.52 8.96 -25.99
CA GLY A 211 -9.17 8.84 -27.40
C GLY A 211 -9.21 7.43 -27.93
N LEU A 212 -9.35 7.27 -29.24
CA LEU A 212 -9.29 6.00 -29.95
C LEU A 212 -8.15 6.00 -30.96
N ALA A 213 -7.38 4.92 -31.01
CA ALA A 213 -6.32 4.67 -31.97
C ALA A 213 -6.48 3.28 -32.62
N GLY A 214 -5.92 3.11 -33.82
CA GLY A 214 -5.98 1.85 -34.58
C GLY A 214 -7.25 1.64 -35.39
N ALA A 215 -8.23 2.56 -35.28
CA ALA A 215 -9.45 2.57 -36.08
C ALA A 215 -10.04 3.98 -36.19
N GLU A 216 -10.89 4.21 -37.16
CA GLU A 216 -11.64 5.47 -37.29
C GLU A 216 -12.85 5.46 -36.35
N VAL A 217 -13.15 6.62 -35.73
CA VAL A 217 -14.36 6.79 -34.91
C VAL A 217 -15.57 6.79 -35.80
N SER A 218 -16.52 5.90 -35.54
CA SER A 218 -17.79 5.80 -36.29
C SER A 218 -18.93 6.57 -35.62
N SER A 219 -18.92 6.72 -34.30
CA SER A 219 -19.83 7.57 -33.52
C SER A 219 -19.25 7.87 -32.14
N TYR A 220 -19.75 8.89 -31.46
CA TYR A 220 -19.25 9.35 -30.17
C TYR A 220 -20.37 9.86 -29.26
N CYS A 221 -20.13 9.84 -27.95
CA CYS A 221 -20.99 10.53 -26.99
C CYS A 221 -20.16 11.07 -25.80
N GLY A 222 -20.30 12.37 -25.54
CA GLY A 222 -19.67 13.06 -24.39
C GLY A 222 -20.63 13.27 -23.23
N ASP A 223 -21.90 12.94 -23.38
CA ASP A 223 -22.95 13.11 -22.39
C ASP A 223 -23.38 11.75 -21.82
N LYS A 224 -23.24 11.58 -20.49
CA LYS A 224 -23.58 10.32 -19.83
C LYS A 224 -25.07 9.96 -19.97
N ASN A 225 -25.95 10.95 -19.85
CA ASN A 225 -27.39 10.70 -19.85
C ASN A 225 -27.87 10.28 -21.26
N GLU A 226 -27.30 10.89 -22.31
CA GLU A 226 -27.54 10.50 -23.68
C GLU A 226 -26.96 9.12 -24.01
N PHE A 227 -25.76 8.80 -23.50
CA PHE A 227 -25.15 7.47 -23.69
C PHE A 227 -25.95 6.35 -23.02
N LEU A 228 -26.34 6.56 -21.74
CA LEU A 228 -27.07 5.53 -20.99
C LEU A 228 -28.53 5.40 -21.44
N GLY A 229 -29.18 6.53 -21.71
CA GLY A 229 -30.63 6.61 -21.89
C GLY A 229 -31.40 6.65 -20.56
N SER A 230 -32.62 7.17 -20.59
CA SER A 230 -33.45 7.32 -19.40
C SER A 230 -33.79 5.97 -18.78
N TYR A 231 -33.44 5.79 -17.49
CA TYR A 231 -33.67 4.56 -16.72
C TYR A 231 -32.87 3.33 -17.20
N HIS A 232 -31.91 3.51 -18.11
CA HIS A 232 -30.95 2.47 -18.47
C HIS A 232 -29.70 2.58 -17.60
N GLY A 233 -29.02 1.46 -17.41
CA GLY A 233 -27.75 1.37 -16.68
C GLY A 233 -26.58 0.96 -17.58
N TYR A 234 -25.39 0.86 -16.98
CA TYR A 234 -24.20 0.44 -17.73
C TYR A 234 -24.31 -0.96 -18.34
N GLY A 235 -25.19 -1.83 -17.83
CA GLY A 235 -25.41 -3.18 -18.37
C GLY A 235 -26.18 -3.19 -19.70
N ASN A 236 -26.92 -2.11 -20.01
CA ASN A 236 -27.72 -2.00 -21.22
C ASN A 236 -27.84 -0.55 -21.70
N PRO A 237 -26.72 0.18 -21.94
CA PRO A 237 -26.77 1.56 -22.37
C PRO A 237 -27.46 1.69 -23.72
N GLU A 238 -28.31 2.69 -23.87
CA GLU A 238 -29.10 2.90 -25.11
C GLU A 238 -28.22 3.04 -26.34
N GLY A 239 -27.10 3.81 -26.24
CA GLY A 239 -26.15 3.96 -27.33
C GLY A 239 -25.56 2.64 -27.82
N ILE A 240 -25.32 1.68 -26.91
CA ILE A 240 -24.82 0.36 -27.30
C ILE A 240 -25.94 -0.52 -27.87
N VAL A 241 -27.12 -0.50 -27.27
CA VAL A 241 -28.29 -1.24 -27.76
C VAL A 241 -28.66 -0.82 -29.18
N CYS A 242 -28.69 0.51 -29.43
CA CYS A 242 -28.96 1.05 -30.76
C CYS A 242 -27.81 0.87 -31.78
N GLY A 243 -26.56 0.67 -31.30
CA GLY A 243 -25.38 0.57 -32.15
C GLY A 243 -24.92 1.91 -32.74
N ASP A 244 -25.35 3.02 -32.15
CA ASP A 244 -25.00 4.39 -32.50
C ASP A 244 -25.00 5.25 -31.24
N LEU A 245 -23.93 5.97 -30.99
CA LEU A 245 -23.76 6.82 -29.81
C LEU A 245 -24.41 8.20 -29.93
N GLY A 246 -24.93 8.55 -31.12
CA GLY A 246 -25.75 9.75 -31.40
C GLY A 246 -25.01 11.05 -31.56
N ASP A 247 -23.68 11.06 -31.56
CA ASP A 247 -22.80 12.22 -31.83
C ASP A 247 -23.11 13.46 -30.97
N LYS A 248 -23.23 13.24 -29.64
CA LYS A 248 -23.54 14.25 -28.65
C LYS A 248 -22.33 14.69 -27.87
N THR A 249 -22.33 15.94 -27.42
CA THR A 249 -21.39 16.45 -26.41
C THR A 249 -22.16 16.91 -25.17
N SER A 250 -21.48 16.92 -24.01
CA SER A 250 -22.05 17.40 -22.76
C SER A 250 -21.85 18.91 -22.60
N TYR A 251 -22.85 19.56 -22.08
CA TYR A 251 -22.80 20.96 -21.67
C TYR A 251 -23.75 21.17 -20.49
N ASN A 252 -23.18 21.41 -19.28
CA ASN A 252 -23.95 21.51 -18.03
C ASN A 252 -24.62 20.19 -17.61
N GLU A 253 -24.04 19.06 -17.97
CA GLU A 253 -24.51 17.71 -17.64
C GLU A 253 -23.34 16.80 -17.24
N ASN A 254 -23.64 15.60 -16.75
CA ASN A 254 -22.60 14.61 -16.44
C ASN A 254 -21.81 14.22 -17.68
N SER A 255 -20.51 14.43 -17.62
CA SER A 255 -19.61 14.17 -18.73
C SER A 255 -19.16 12.71 -18.80
N CYS A 256 -19.04 12.18 -20.00
CA CYS A 256 -18.37 10.92 -20.28
C CYS A 256 -17.50 11.01 -21.55
N GLY A 257 -16.66 10.01 -21.76
CA GLY A 257 -16.01 9.71 -23.01
C GLY A 257 -16.53 8.39 -23.54
N ALA A 258 -17.33 8.40 -24.59
CA ALA A 258 -17.74 7.21 -25.31
C ALA A 258 -17.37 7.35 -26.79
N LEU A 259 -16.60 6.38 -27.29
CA LEU A 259 -16.12 6.33 -28.67
C LEU A 259 -16.38 4.94 -29.26
N SER A 260 -16.95 4.88 -30.46
CA SER A 260 -17.18 3.63 -31.19
C SER A 260 -16.40 3.58 -32.50
N CYS A 261 -16.00 2.39 -32.88
CA CYS A 261 -15.51 2.09 -34.25
C CYS A 261 -16.14 0.81 -34.78
N LYS A 262 -16.24 0.70 -36.09
CA LYS A 262 -16.73 -0.51 -36.77
C LYS A 262 -15.55 -1.26 -37.38
N ILE A 263 -15.52 -2.55 -37.14
CA ILE A 263 -14.51 -3.44 -37.71
C ILE A 263 -15.16 -4.63 -38.42
N THR A 264 -14.51 -5.12 -39.45
CA THR A 264 -14.85 -6.36 -40.13
C THR A 264 -13.72 -7.34 -39.93
N LEU A 265 -14.01 -8.54 -39.44
CA LEU A 265 -13.05 -9.62 -39.20
C LEU A 265 -13.39 -10.84 -40.06
N LYS A 266 -12.48 -11.28 -40.92
CA LYS A 266 -12.58 -12.58 -41.58
C LYS A 266 -12.41 -13.71 -40.55
N ALA A 267 -12.78 -14.94 -40.94
CA ALA A 267 -12.53 -16.12 -40.14
C ALA A 267 -11.03 -16.23 -39.76
N GLY A 268 -10.73 -16.36 -38.46
CA GLY A 268 -9.38 -16.44 -37.91
C GLY A 268 -8.62 -15.10 -37.83
N GLU A 269 -9.21 -13.99 -38.26
CA GLU A 269 -8.55 -12.68 -38.23
C GLU A 269 -8.58 -12.07 -36.83
N THR A 270 -7.46 -11.45 -36.45
CA THR A 270 -7.31 -10.65 -35.22
C THR A 270 -7.07 -9.18 -35.56
N ARG A 271 -7.72 -8.28 -34.84
CA ARG A 271 -7.47 -6.85 -34.92
C ARG A 271 -7.30 -6.23 -33.53
N THR A 272 -6.34 -5.32 -33.42
CA THR A 272 -6.06 -4.58 -32.17
C THR A 272 -6.37 -3.10 -32.34
N ILE A 273 -7.10 -2.54 -31.38
CA ILE A 273 -7.33 -1.10 -31.22
C ILE A 273 -6.89 -0.67 -29.83
N ALA A 274 -6.76 0.63 -29.58
CA ALA A 274 -6.46 1.14 -28.24
C ALA A 274 -7.35 2.35 -27.91
N PHE A 275 -7.92 2.32 -26.72
CA PHE A 275 -8.47 3.52 -26.07
C PHE A 275 -7.42 4.10 -25.13
N LEU A 276 -7.36 5.43 -25.04
CA LEU A 276 -6.40 6.16 -24.24
C LEU A 276 -7.12 7.17 -23.37
N LEU A 277 -6.79 7.21 -22.09
CA LEU A 277 -7.40 8.11 -21.11
C LEU A 277 -6.32 8.85 -20.33
N GLY A 278 -6.44 10.17 -20.21
CA GLY A 278 -5.46 10.94 -19.44
C GLY A 278 -5.89 12.37 -19.15
N MET A 279 -5.04 13.07 -18.41
CA MET A 279 -5.21 14.49 -18.10
C MET A 279 -4.15 15.27 -18.88
N LYS A 280 -4.53 15.76 -20.05
CA LYS A 280 -3.68 16.55 -20.96
C LYS A 280 -4.52 17.49 -21.79
N PRO A 281 -3.96 18.63 -22.24
CA PRO A 281 -4.56 19.48 -23.26
C PRO A 281 -4.87 18.69 -24.54
N SER A 282 -5.95 19.06 -25.23
CA SER A 282 -6.41 18.37 -26.44
C SER A 282 -5.32 18.25 -27.51
N SER A 283 -4.48 19.28 -27.68
CA SER A 283 -3.36 19.27 -28.64
C SER A 283 -2.33 18.17 -28.30
N GLU A 284 -1.94 18.02 -27.04
CA GLU A 284 -1.02 16.97 -26.59
C GLU A 284 -1.66 15.58 -26.69
N ALA A 285 -2.95 15.47 -26.37
CA ALA A 285 -3.71 14.23 -26.50
C ALA A 285 -3.70 13.69 -27.93
N ALA A 286 -3.80 14.57 -28.95
CA ALA A 286 -3.70 14.19 -30.36
C ALA A 286 -2.34 13.52 -30.68
N GLU A 287 -1.26 14.03 -30.11
CA GLU A 287 0.07 13.46 -30.30
C GLU A 287 0.22 12.09 -29.60
N VAL A 288 -0.31 11.97 -28.40
CA VAL A 288 -0.35 10.69 -27.67
C VAL A 288 -1.09 9.63 -28.48
N ILE A 289 -2.30 9.93 -28.98
CA ILE A 289 -3.11 8.99 -29.75
C ILE A 289 -2.39 8.56 -31.03
N ARG A 290 -1.69 9.49 -31.72
CA ARG A 290 -0.92 9.17 -32.92
C ARG A 290 0.19 8.14 -32.69
N CYS A 291 0.79 8.09 -31.50
CA CYS A 291 1.78 7.07 -31.17
C CYS A 291 1.21 5.63 -31.22
N TYR A 292 -0.10 5.48 -31.16
CA TYR A 292 -0.81 4.21 -31.19
C TYR A 292 -1.60 3.97 -32.52
N GLU A 293 -1.25 4.63 -33.64
CA GLU A 293 -1.88 4.36 -34.94
C GLU A 293 -1.78 2.88 -35.35
N ASN A 294 -0.70 2.21 -34.94
CA ASN A 294 -0.56 0.75 -34.99
C ASN A 294 -0.38 0.23 -33.56
N PRO A 295 -1.47 -0.09 -32.82
CA PRO A 295 -1.39 -0.32 -31.38
C PRO A 295 -0.56 -1.56 -30.99
N ALA A 296 -0.69 -2.67 -31.70
CA ALA A 296 -0.17 -3.96 -31.28
C ALA A 296 1.36 -3.97 -30.97
N PRO A 297 2.24 -3.49 -31.85
CA PRO A 297 3.67 -3.45 -31.55
C PRO A 297 4.02 -2.47 -30.44
N THR A 298 3.40 -1.27 -30.41
CA THR A 298 3.64 -0.25 -29.37
C THR A 298 3.27 -0.80 -27.99
N VAL A 299 2.11 -1.41 -27.87
CA VAL A 299 1.59 -2.00 -26.63
C VAL A 299 2.50 -3.14 -26.14
N ALA A 300 2.98 -4.00 -27.07
CA ALA A 300 3.88 -5.09 -26.71
C ALA A 300 5.21 -4.58 -26.16
N GLU A 301 5.81 -3.57 -26.81
CA GLU A 301 7.06 -2.96 -26.39
C GLU A 301 6.93 -2.28 -25.01
N GLU A 302 5.87 -1.52 -24.81
CA GLU A 302 5.60 -0.81 -23.55
C GLU A 302 5.32 -1.78 -22.39
N LEU A 303 4.60 -2.87 -22.65
CA LEU A 303 4.34 -3.90 -21.63
C LEU A 303 5.63 -4.59 -21.20
N GLU A 304 6.50 -4.96 -22.15
CA GLU A 304 7.78 -5.58 -21.82
C GLU A 304 8.70 -4.60 -21.06
N ALA A 305 8.71 -3.33 -21.42
CA ALA A 305 9.44 -2.30 -20.67
C ALA A 305 8.92 -2.15 -19.24
N LEU A 306 7.60 -2.16 -19.06
CA LEU A 306 6.95 -2.09 -17.73
C LEU A 306 7.32 -3.30 -16.87
N LYS A 307 7.24 -4.52 -17.45
CA LYS A 307 7.64 -5.75 -16.74
C LYS A 307 9.12 -5.73 -16.37
N ALA A 308 9.99 -5.28 -17.27
CA ALA A 308 11.43 -5.20 -17.02
C ALA A 308 11.75 -4.21 -15.88
N ASP A 309 11.08 -3.07 -15.84
CA ASP A 309 11.25 -2.08 -14.77
C ASP A 309 10.84 -2.64 -13.40
N TRP A 310 9.68 -3.30 -13.31
CA TRP A 310 9.25 -3.95 -12.07
C TRP A 310 10.18 -5.09 -11.65
N ASN A 311 10.57 -5.94 -12.60
CA ASN A 311 11.48 -7.05 -12.32
C ASN A 311 12.82 -6.55 -11.79
N SER A 312 13.36 -5.46 -12.33
CA SER A 312 14.62 -4.87 -11.85
C SER A 312 14.59 -4.47 -10.36
N LYS A 313 13.43 -4.12 -9.83
CA LYS A 313 13.24 -3.78 -8.41
C LYS A 313 13.01 -5.05 -7.58
N LEU A 314 12.08 -5.91 -8.00
CA LEU A 314 11.70 -7.10 -7.24
C LEU A 314 12.84 -8.12 -7.17
N ASP A 315 13.69 -8.21 -8.19
CA ASP A 315 14.80 -9.15 -8.27
C ASP A 315 15.99 -8.79 -7.34
N ASN A 316 15.92 -7.65 -6.63
CA ASN A 316 16.92 -7.32 -5.61
C ASN A 316 16.82 -8.21 -4.36
N LEU A 317 15.70 -8.90 -4.17
CA LEU A 317 15.55 -9.98 -3.19
C LEU A 317 14.68 -11.09 -3.79
N LYS A 318 15.24 -12.31 -3.87
CA LYS A 318 14.48 -13.51 -4.21
C LYS A 318 14.75 -14.61 -3.21
N VAL A 319 13.74 -15.39 -2.92
CA VAL A 319 13.85 -16.56 -2.04
C VAL A 319 13.29 -17.80 -2.71
N SER A 320 13.86 -18.93 -2.36
CA SER A 320 13.37 -20.26 -2.73
C SER A 320 13.36 -21.11 -1.46
N THR A 321 12.17 -21.28 -0.91
CA THR A 321 11.97 -21.95 0.38
C THR A 321 11.06 -23.17 0.23
N PRO A 322 10.94 -24.02 1.24
CA PRO A 322 9.95 -25.12 1.23
C PRO A 322 8.49 -24.67 1.26
N SER A 323 8.17 -23.34 1.42
CA SER A 323 6.81 -22.80 1.39
C SER A 323 6.55 -21.98 0.12
N PRO A 324 5.78 -22.50 -0.83
CA PRO A 324 5.37 -21.74 -2.01
C PRO A 324 4.59 -20.46 -1.69
N GLU A 325 3.81 -20.45 -0.61
CA GLU A 325 3.05 -19.28 -0.16
C GLU A 325 3.98 -18.17 0.33
N PHE A 326 5.04 -18.53 1.05
CA PHE A 326 6.06 -17.59 1.49
C PHE A 326 6.79 -16.99 0.29
N ASP A 327 7.26 -17.84 -0.62
CA ASP A 327 7.97 -17.41 -1.83
C ASP A 327 7.10 -16.48 -2.69
N THR A 328 5.84 -16.84 -2.89
CA THR A 328 4.86 -16.04 -3.64
C THR A 328 4.69 -14.63 -3.07
N MET A 329 4.59 -14.52 -1.75
CA MET A 329 4.44 -13.22 -1.09
C MET A 329 5.74 -12.41 -1.11
N ILE A 330 6.87 -13.01 -0.74
CA ILE A 330 8.14 -12.27 -0.65
C ILE A 330 8.66 -11.86 -2.03
N ASN A 331 8.65 -12.77 -3.00
CA ASN A 331 9.21 -12.50 -4.33
C ASN A 331 8.34 -11.59 -5.20
N THR A 332 7.05 -11.45 -4.86
CA THR A 332 6.13 -10.73 -5.75
C THR A 332 5.11 -9.88 -4.98
N TRP A 333 4.14 -10.52 -4.31
CA TRP A 333 2.92 -9.82 -3.96
C TRP A 333 3.03 -8.92 -2.73
N ASN A 334 3.76 -9.35 -1.68
CA ASN A 334 4.01 -8.46 -0.56
C ASN A 334 4.97 -7.32 -0.95
N ALA A 335 5.99 -7.62 -1.76
CA ALA A 335 6.89 -6.60 -2.30
C ALA A 335 6.10 -5.55 -3.11
N TYR A 336 5.23 -5.99 -4.02
CA TYR A 336 4.37 -5.10 -4.79
C TYR A 336 3.40 -4.31 -3.90
N ASN A 337 2.81 -4.95 -2.89
CA ASN A 337 1.94 -4.28 -1.93
C ASN A 337 2.71 -3.20 -1.13
N CYS A 338 3.99 -3.45 -0.78
CA CYS A 338 4.86 -2.43 -0.16
C CYS A 338 5.03 -1.21 -1.08
N PHE A 339 5.30 -1.41 -2.38
CA PHE A 339 5.40 -0.30 -3.33
C PHE A 339 4.10 0.48 -3.46
N MET A 340 2.95 -0.19 -3.56
CA MET A 340 1.66 0.50 -3.67
C MET A 340 1.35 1.33 -2.42
N THR A 341 1.61 0.78 -1.24
CA THR A 341 1.42 1.49 0.03
C THR A 341 2.40 2.66 0.17
N PHE A 342 3.66 2.47 -0.23
CA PHE A 342 4.67 3.52 -0.25
C PHE A 342 4.32 4.68 -1.18
N ILE A 343 3.79 4.39 -2.37
CA ILE A 343 3.45 5.40 -3.37
C ILE A 343 2.19 6.16 -2.96
N TRP A 344 1.12 5.45 -2.61
CA TRP A 344 -0.21 6.02 -2.46
C TRP A 344 -0.62 6.27 -1.00
N SER A 345 0.18 5.84 -0.03
CA SER A 345 -0.13 5.94 1.40
C SER A 345 -1.55 5.41 1.70
N ARG A 346 -2.39 6.16 2.40
CA ARG A 346 -3.79 5.84 2.72
C ARG A 346 -4.76 6.72 1.90
N ALA A 347 -4.39 7.08 0.67
CA ALA A 347 -5.07 8.12 -0.08
C ALA A 347 -5.92 7.63 -1.26
N ALA A 348 -5.69 6.42 -1.78
CA ALA A 348 -6.36 5.95 -2.99
C ALA A 348 -6.56 4.43 -3.01
N SER A 349 -7.73 3.95 -2.64
CA SER A 349 -8.21 2.58 -2.79
C SER A 349 -9.72 2.59 -3.02
N PHE A 350 -10.37 1.45 -3.08
CA PHE A 350 -11.84 1.41 -3.09
C PHE A 350 -12.47 1.80 -1.75
N ILE A 351 -11.72 1.76 -0.67
CA ILE A 351 -12.15 2.20 0.66
C ILE A 351 -11.65 3.60 0.98
N TYR A 352 -10.39 3.89 0.71
CA TYR A 352 -9.83 5.24 0.79
C TYR A 352 -10.11 5.99 -0.52
N CYS A 353 -11.36 6.37 -0.73
CA CYS A 353 -11.84 6.91 -2.02
C CYS A 353 -11.32 8.30 -2.38
N GLY A 354 -10.21 8.76 -1.79
CA GLY A 354 -9.59 10.03 -2.14
C GLY A 354 -10.01 11.23 -1.30
N LEU A 355 -10.49 11.02 -0.07
CA LEU A 355 -10.77 12.13 0.87
C LEU A 355 -9.48 12.73 1.48
N ARG A 356 -8.40 11.94 1.57
CA ARG A 356 -7.13 12.42 2.15
C ARG A 356 -6.25 13.04 1.07
N ASN A 357 -5.74 14.24 1.36
CA ASN A 357 -4.86 14.99 0.47
C ASN A 357 -3.45 15.12 1.05
N GLY A 358 -2.87 14.01 1.46
CA GLY A 358 -1.53 14.00 2.03
C GLY A 358 -1.12 12.64 2.58
N TYR A 359 0.06 12.64 3.20
CA TYR A 359 0.68 11.48 3.82
C TYR A 359 0.51 11.54 5.34
N GLY A 360 0.02 10.46 5.96
CA GLY A 360 0.16 10.29 7.41
C GLY A 360 1.65 10.14 7.75
N TYR A 361 2.16 10.91 8.69
CA TYR A 361 3.60 10.92 8.99
C TYR A 361 4.12 9.54 9.37
N ARG A 362 3.62 8.97 10.46
CA ARG A 362 4.07 7.66 10.95
C ARG A 362 3.79 6.54 9.96
N ASP A 363 2.67 6.61 9.24
CA ASP A 363 2.31 5.64 8.23
C ASP A 363 3.38 5.56 7.14
N THR A 364 3.70 6.73 6.57
CA THR A 364 4.64 6.83 5.44
C THR A 364 6.06 6.47 5.85
N VAL A 365 6.51 6.92 7.02
CA VAL A 365 7.85 6.58 7.51
C VAL A 365 8.01 5.07 7.73
N GLN A 366 6.97 4.37 8.19
CA GLN A 366 6.99 2.91 8.30
C GLN A 366 6.90 2.22 6.94
N ASP A 367 6.08 2.73 6.02
CA ASP A 367 5.91 2.15 4.69
C ASP A 367 7.23 2.12 3.90
N ILE A 368 8.10 3.12 4.09
CA ILE A 368 9.42 3.17 3.48
C ILE A 368 10.25 1.92 3.82
N GLN A 369 10.14 1.38 5.03
CA GLN A 369 10.92 0.22 5.47
C GLN A 369 10.68 -1.02 4.61
N GLY A 370 9.49 -1.14 4.03
CA GLY A 370 9.13 -2.30 3.19
C GLY A 370 9.83 -2.34 1.83
N ILE A 371 10.40 -1.21 1.36
CA ILE A 371 11.03 -1.13 0.04
C ILE A 371 12.53 -0.79 0.06
N ILE A 372 13.11 -0.50 1.21
CA ILE A 372 14.53 -0.08 1.31
C ILE A 372 15.46 -1.08 0.63
N HIS A 373 15.23 -2.36 0.82
CA HIS A 373 16.04 -3.44 0.24
C HIS A 373 15.73 -3.74 -1.24
N LEU A 374 14.68 -3.15 -1.79
CA LEU A 374 14.22 -3.32 -3.18
C LEU A 374 14.52 -2.10 -4.04
N ALA A 375 14.37 -0.89 -3.49
CA ALA A 375 14.52 0.37 -4.22
C ALA A 375 15.05 1.49 -3.28
N PRO A 376 16.32 1.41 -2.85
CA PRO A 376 16.88 2.32 -1.84
C PRO A 376 16.90 3.78 -2.28
N GLU A 377 16.98 4.07 -3.57
CA GLU A 377 16.94 5.43 -4.11
C GLU A 377 15.56 6.08 -3.89
N MET A 378 14.49 5.33 -4.20
CA MET A 378 13.12 5.79 -3.94
C MET A 378 12.87 5.98 -2.44
N ALA A 379 13.41 5.08 -1.62
CA ALA A 379 13.33 5.16 -0.17
C ALA A 379 14.01 6.45 0.34
N LEU A 380 15.22 6.77 -0.15
CA LEU A 380 15.95 7.97 0.23
C LEU A 380 15.18 9.26 -0.05
N GLU A 381 14.61 9.38 -1.25
CA GLU A 381 13.80 10.55 -1.61
C GLU A 381 12.63 10.76 -0.66
N LYS A 382 11.93 9.67 -0.32
CA LYS A 382 10.81 9.73 0.61
C LYS A 382 11.28 9.99 2.06
N ILE A 383 12.42 9.46 2.48
CA ILE A 383 13.00 9.75 3.81
C ILE A 383 13.32 11.25 3.91
N ARG A 384 13.95 11.85 2.89
CA ARG A 384 14.20 13.30 2.85
C ARG A 384 12.91 14.11 2.95
N PHE A 385 11.89 13.71 2.20
CA PHE A 385 10.59 14.34 2.25
C PHE A 385 9.95 14.25 3.65
N MET A 386 10.02 13.10 4.30
CA MET A 386 9.45 12.93 5.64
C MET A 386 10.25 13.61 6.74
N LEU A 387 11.59 13.68 6.61
CA LEU A 387 12.44 14.49 7.50
C LEU A 387 12.11 15.99 7.37
N SER A 388 11.85 16.47 6.14
CA SER A 388 11.46 17.87 5.94
C SER A 388 10.07 18.20 6.49
N ALA A 389 9.28 17.20 6.83
CA ALA A 389 7.98 17.34 7.50
C ALA A 389 8.05 17.18 9.03
N GLN A 390 9.24 17.00 9.59
CA GLN A 390 9.46 17.12 11.03
C GLN A 390 9.44 18.59 11.43
N VAL A 391 8.76 18.93 12.52
CA VAL A 391 8.72 20.28 13.09
C VAL A 391 10.03 20.54 13.86
N ASN A 392 10.49 21.78 13.93
CA ASN A 392 11.76 22.11 14.57
C ASN A 392 11.80 21.82 16.08
N ASN A 393 10.65 21.57 16.71
CA ASN A 393 10.57 21.09 18.10
C ASN A 393 10.85 19.57 18.22
N GLY A 394 10.98 18.85 17.11
CA GLY A 394 11.26 17.42 17.05
C GLY A 394 10.04 16.53 16.79
N GLY A 395 8.81 17.05 16.87
CA GLY A 395 7.58 16.33 16.53
C GLY A 395 7.37 16.21 15.02
N GLY A 396 6.53 15.29 14.57
CA GLY A 396 6.12 15.16 13.18
C GLY A 396 4.82 15.92 12.88
N LEU A 397 4.64 16.39 11.65
CA LEU A 397 3.33 16.86 11.17
C LEU A 397 2.39 15.66 11.03
N PRO A 398 1.29 15.55 11.77
CA PRO A 398 0.39 14.37 11.69
C PRO A 398 -0.11 14.07 10.28
N LEU A 399 -0.33 15.11 9.47
CA LEU A 399 -0.62 15.02 8.04
C LEU A 399 0.36 15.90 7.25
N VAL A 400 1.08 15.30 6.32
CA VAL A 400 2.00 15.98 5.40
C VAL A 400 1.30 16.15 4.07
N LYS A 401 1.00 17.39 3.67
CA LYS A 401 0.28 17.69 2.42
C LYS A 401 1.09 17.25 1.19
N PHE A 402 0.42 16.90 0.10
CA PHE A 402 1.10 16.66 -1.18
C PHE A 402 1.80 17.92 -1.71
N THR A 403 1.33 19.09 -1.29
CA THR A 403 1.90 20.42 -1.60
C THR A 403 2.84 20.92 -0.50
N HIS A 404 3.34 20.03 0.36
CA HIS A 404 4.25 20.38 1.47
C HIS A 404 5.38 21.29 1.01
N THR A 405 5.58 22.37 1.77
CA THR A 405 6.62 23.37 1.51
C THR A 405 7.52 23.51 2.72
N PRO A 406 8.66 22.84 2.77
CA PRO A 406 9.57 22.86 3.92
C PRO A 406 9.95 24.28 4.33
N GLY A 407 10.04 24.53 5.63
CA GLY A 407 10.39 25.81 6.24
C GLY A 407 9.27 26.85 6.31
N LYS A 408 8.05 26.51 5.84
CA LYS A 408 6.91 27.43 5.76
C LYS A 408 5.58 26.83 6.21
N GLU A 409 5.58 25.61 6.71
CA GLU A 409 4.35 24.96 7.13
C GLU A 409 3.90 25.49 8.50
N ASP A 410 2.60 25.63 8.62
CA ASP A 410 1.94 25.71 9.92
C ASP A 410 2.03 24.36 10.64
N THR A 411 1.90 24.38 11.96
CA THR A 411 2.06 23.20 12.81
C THR A 411 0.79 22.91 13.62
N PRO A 412 0.65 21.80 14.31
CA PRO A 412 -0.48 21.54 15.20
C PRO A 412 -0.71 22.61 16.30
N ASP A 413 0.29 23.46 16.54
CA ASP A 413 0.18 24.61 17.45
C ASP A 413 -0.56 25.81 16.80
N ASP A 414 -0.76 25.80 15.48
CA ASP A 414 -1.39 26.85 14.71
C ASP A 414 -2.84 26.47 14.35
N ALA A 415 -3.78 27.39 14.59
CA ALA A 415 -5.21 27.15 14.31
C ALA A 415 -5.49 26.88 12.81
N SER A 416 -4.72 27.48 11.90
CA SER A 416 -4.78 27.27 10.45
C SER A 416 -4.49 25.83 10.06
N TYR A 417 -3.44 25.24 10.63
CA TYR A 417 -3.13 23.82 10.41
C TYR A 417 -4.27 22.90 10.84
N VAL A 418 -4.82 23.15 12.04
CA VAL A 418 -5.93 22.39 12.59
C VAL A 418 -7.17 22.49 11.71
N GLN A 419 -7.48 23.70 11.22
CA GLN A 419 -8.61 23.93 10.33
C GLN A 419 -8.45 23.22 8.99
N GLU A 420 -7.23 23.23 8.42
CA GLU A 420 -6.95 22.63 7.11
C GLU A 420 -6.88 21.10 7.17
N THR A 421 -6.25 20.55 8.21
CA THR A 421 -5.92 19.12 8.27
C THR A 421 -6.83 18.31 9.19
N GLY A 422 -7.55 18.94 10.12
CA GLY A 422 -8.36 18.29 11.15
C GLY A 422 -7.53 17.62 12.26
N HIS A 423 -6.23 17.90 12.37
CA HIS A 423 -5.33 17.34 13.39
C HIS A 423 -4.99 18.37 14.46
N PRO A 424 -5.64 18.33 15.64
CA PRO A 424 -5.54 19.39 16.64
C PRO A 424 -4.29 19.32 17.53
N ALA A 425 -3.47 18.27 17.43
CA ALA A 425 -2.30 18.10 18.28
C ALA A 425 -1.32 17.06 17.67
N TYR A 426 -0.07 17.09 18.16
CA TYR A 426 0.94 16.10 17.82
C TYR A 426 0.52 14.68 18.25
N ARG A 427 1.02 13.68 17.54
CA ARG A 427 0.99 12.28 17.96
C ARG A 427 2.29 11.93 18.67
N ALA A 428 2.19 10.99 19.59
CA ALA A 428 3.31 10.67 20.47
C ALA A 428 4.44 9.89 19.77
N ASP A 429 4.10 9.15 18.71
CA ASP A 429 4.99 8.20 18.05
C ASP A 429 5.50 8.66 16.67
N ASP A 430 4.95 9.75 16.09
CA ASP A 430 5.26 10.13 14.70
C ASP A 430 6.77 10.17 14.42
N ALA A 431 7.54 10.98 15.15
CA ALA A 431 8.95 11.16 14.89
C ALA A 431 9.83 9.96 15.33
N LEU A 432 9.32 9.07 16.18
CA LEU A 432 10.07 7.89 16.63
C LEU A 432 10.25 6.85 15.52
N TRP A 433 9.37 6.85 14.51
CA TRP A 433 9.50 5.96 13.35
C TRP A 433 10.65 6.32 12.43
N LEU A 434 11.19 7.54 12.53
CA LEU A 434 12.40 7.94 11.78
C LEU A 434 13.61 7.06 12.13
N PHE A 435 13.76 6.65 13.40
CA PHE A 435 14.94 5.93 13.87
C PHE A 435 15.12 4.58 13.15
N PRO A 436 14.17 3.64 13.19
CA PRO A 436 14.32 2.39 12.46
C PRO A 436 14.42 2.60 10.95
N THR A 437 13.73 3.60 10.38
CA THR A 437 13.73 3.84 8.94
C THR A 437 15.09 4.38 8.45
N VAL A 438 15.64 5.39 9.12
CA VAL A 438 16.97 5.95 8.80
C VAL A 438 18.07 4.91 9.05
N TYR A 439 17.96 4.16 10.15
CA TYR A 439 18.94 3.11 10.47
C TYR A 439 18.95 2.01 9.41
N LYS A 440 17.77 1.51 9.02
CA LYS A 440 17.65 0.48 7.97
C LYS A 440 18.18 0.96 6.63
N TYR A 441 17.87 2.21 6.26
CA TYR A 441 18.38 2.79 5.01
C TYR A 441 19.93 2.86 5.01
N ILE A 442 20.51 3.42 6.06
CA ILE A 442 21.98 3.54 6.15
C ILE A 442 22.63 2.16 6.21
N SER A 443 22.05 1.23 6.97
CA SER A 443 22.56 -0.13 7.10
C SER A 443 22.46 -0.92 5.79
N GLU A 444 21.40 -0.77 5.02
CA GLU A 444 21.24 -1.45 3.73
C GLU A 444 22.18 -0.89 2.68
N THR A 445 22.35 0.42 2.63
CA THR A 445 23.11 1.10 1.56
C THR A 445 24.58 1.38 1.89
N GLY A 446 24.95 1.41 3.16
CA GLY A 446 26.27 1.88 3.62
C GLY A 446 26.42 3.40 3.54
N ASN A 447 25.37 4.17 3.22
CA ASN A 447 25.42 5.63 3.06
C ASN A 447 25.41 6.35 4.41
N THR A 448 26.48 6.23 5.17
CA THR A 448 26.61 6.90 6.47
C THR A 448 26.72 8.43 6.36
N ALA A 449 27.13 8.96 5.19
CA ALA A 449 27.18 10.40 4.93
C ALA A 449 25.80 11.07 5.01
N PHE A 450 24.72 10.30 4.87
CA PHE A 450 23.36 10.79 5.02
C PHE A 450 23.10 11.41 6.40
N LEU A 451 23.78 10.96 7.45
CA LEU A 451 23.69 11.57 8.79
C LEU A 451 24.11 13.04 8.83
N ASP A 452 24.96 13.47 7.90
CA ASP A 452 25.47 14.84 7.81
C ASP A 452 24.71 15.71 6.81
N GLU A 453 23.76 15.13 6.08
CA GLU A 453 22.93 15.87 5.13
C GLU A 453 22.03 16.85 5.87
N VAL A 454 22.02 18.10 5.41
CA VAL A 454 21.21 19.18 6.00
C VAL A 454 19.85 19.20 5.34
N ILE A 455 18.80 19.09 6.13
CA ILE A 455 17.40 19.06 5.70
C ILE A 455 16.62 20.14 6.47
N PRO A 456 15.76 20.94 5.79
CA PRO A 456 14.91 21.90 6.47
C PRO A 456 13.84 21.19 7.33
N PHE A 457 13.48 21.80 8.45
CA PHE A 457 12.26 21.42 9.19
C PHE A 457 11.00 21.97 8.50
N ALA A 458 9.85 21.45 8.87
CA ALA A 458 8.58 21.82 8.29
C ALA A 458 8.27 23.32 8.40
N ASN A 459 8.47 23.89 9.57
CA ASN A 459 8.08 25.26 9.91
C ASN A 459 9.19 26.29 9.77
N LYS A 460 10.39 25.99 10.22
CA LYS A 460 11.55 26.92 10.21
C LYS A 460 12.84 26.19 10.54
N GLU A 461 13.97 26.77 10.21
CA GLU A 461 15.32 26.23 10.44
C GLU A 461 15.64 25.03 9.56
N GLU A 462 16.88 24.62 9.57
CA GLU A 462 17.39 23.41 8.96
C GLU A 462 18.48 22.80 9.84
N ALA A 463 18.68 21.51 9.76
CA ALA A 463 19.70 20.81 10.53
C ALA A 463 20.14 19.52 9.82
N THR A 464 21.23 18.92 10.32
CA THR A 464 21.64 17.60 9.84
C THR A 464 20.62 16.52 10.22
N VAL A 465 20.58 15.43 9.46
CA VAL A 465 19.74 14.27 9.80
C VAL A 465 20.02 13.78 11.22
N TYR A 466 21.28 13.77 11.64
CA TYR A 466 21.64 13.41 13.02
C TYR A 466 20.99 14.35 14.05
N GLU A 467 20.94 15.66 13.78
CA GLU A 467 20.29 16.62 14.67
C GLU A 467 18.75 16.48 14.64
N HIS A 468 18.14 16.15 13.49
CA HIS A 468 16.72 15.80 13.40
C HIS A 468 16.35 14.67 14.37
N LEU A 469 17.18 13.62 14.42
CA LEU A 469 16.99 12.50 15.35
C LEU A 469 17.18 12.92 16.81
N LYS A 470 18.18 13.75 17.12
CA LYS A 470 18.37 14.29 18.47
C LYS A 470 17.16 15.10 18.95
N ARG A 471 16.59 15.94 18.07
CA ARG A 471 15.38 16.71 18.40
C ARG A 471 14.16 15.81 18.59
N ALA A 472 14.02 14.70 17.87
CA ALA A 472 12.95 13.75 18.11
C ALA A 472 13.02 13.08 19.49
N VAL A 473 14.24 12.78 19.98
CA VAL A 473 14.44 12.30 21.37
C VAL A 473 14.10 13.40 22.38
N ALA A 474 14.53 14.64 22.14
CA ALA A 474 14.21 15.78 23.00
C ALA A 474 12.69 16.01 23.08
N PHE A 475 11.98 15.94 21.95
CA PHE A 475 10.52 16.06 21.91
C PHE A 475 9.83 15.04 22.84
N SER A 476 10.25 13.79 22.80
CA SER A 476 9.69 12.76 23.69
C SER A 476 10.01 13.02 25.16
N LEU A 477 11.19 13.53 25.49
CA LEU A 477 11.57 13.91 26.86
C LEU A 477 10.82 15.14 27.38
N ASP A 478 10.49 16.07 26.49
CA ASP A 478 9.72 17.27 26.83
C ASP A 478 8.21 16.96 27.03
N HIS A 479 7.76 15.77 26.59
CA HIS A 479 6.37 15.34 26.67
C HIS A 479 6.22 14.02 27.47
N LEU A 480 6.83 13.98 28.65
CA LEU A 480 6.62 12.90 29.60
C LEU A 480 5.40 13.15 30.47
N GLY A 481 4.67 12.07 30.76
CA GLY A 481 3.56 12.09 31.72
C GLY A 481 4.00 12.01 33.18
N PRO A 482 3.05 11.92 34.11
CA PRO A 482 3.33 11.99 35.58
C PRO A 482 4.27 10.91 36.12
N HIS A 483 4.30 9.71 35.52
CA HIS A 483 5.20 8.64 35.94
C HIS A 483 6.54 8.70 35.21
N GLY A 484 6.71 9.62 34.22
CA GLY A 484 7.93 9.84 33.45
C GLY A 484 8.09 8.88 32.27
N MET A 485 7.01 8.39 31.75
CA MET A 485 6.92 7.76 30.43
C MET A 485 6.36 8.77 29.41
N PRO A 486 6.54 8.55 28.10
CA PRO A 486 5.95 9.40 27.09
C PRO A 486 4.44 9.49 27.21
N ALA A 487 3.92 10.72 27.24
CA ALA A 487 2.49 10.99 27.17
C ALA A 487 1.90 10.49 25.85
N GLY A 488 0.67 10.05 25.87
CA GLY A 488 -0.01 9.56 24.67
C GLY A 488 -0.39 10.67 23.69
N LEU A 489 -0.40 11.93 24.13
CA LEU A 489 -0.79 13.11 23.37
C LEU A 489 -2.16 12.91 22.69
N TYR A 490 -2.28 13.32 21.39
CA TYR A 490 -3.52 13.11 20.67
C TYR A 490 -3.80 11.62 20.39
N ALA A 491 -2.79 10.87 20.08
CA ALA A 491 -2.81 9.40 19.97
C ALA A 491 -1.36 8.88 19.90
N ASP A 492 -1.18 7.60 20.26
CA ASP A 492 -0.03 6.81 19.78
C ASP A 492 -0.40 6.12 18.44
N TRP A 493 0.27 5.03 18.06
CA TRP A 493 -0.07 4.27 16.85
C TRP A 493 -1.56 3.87 16.81
N ASN A 494 -2.17 3.61 17.96
CA ASN A 494 -3.58 3.31 18.07
C ASN A 494 -4.40 4.60 18.21
N ASP A 495 -4.96 5.08 17.11
CA ASP A 495 -5.80 6.29 17.08
C ASP A 495 -7.03 6.22 18.02
N CYS A 496 -7.37 5.02 18.49
CA CYS A 496 -8.50 4.80 19.39
C CYS A 496 -8.12 4.84 20.87
N LEU A 497 -6.88 5.19 21.21
CA LEU A 497 -6.45 5.43 22.59
C LEU A 497 -6.09 6.90 22.78
N ARG A 498 -7.01 7.64 23.38
CA ARG A 498 -6.86 9.08 23.68
C ARG A 498 -6.35 9.21 25.13
N LEU A 499 -5.04 9.20 25.26
CA LEU A 499 -4.40 9.26 26.58
C LEU A 499 -4.10 10.69 27.04
N GLY A 500 -4.09 11.66 26.11
CA GLY A 500 -3.86 13.06 26.43
C GLY A 500 -2.44 13.39 26.92
N ALA A 501 -2.31 14.53 27.58
CA ALA A 501 -1.02 15.01 28.05
C ALA A 501 -0.55 14.38 29.37
N ASN A 502 -1.45 13.74 30.12
CA ASN A 502 -1.14 13.12 31.41
C ASN A 502 -1.24 11.60 31.38
N GLY A 503 -1.95 11.01 30.42
CA GLY A 503 -1.93 9.57 30.21
C GLY A 503 -0.67 9.16 29.43
N GLU A 504 -0.18 7.96 29.69
CA GLU A 504 1.11 7.50 29.23
C GLU A 504 1.00 6.20 28.44
N SER A 505 1.75 6.09 27.35
CA SER A 505 1.78 4.92 26.48
C SER A 505 3.02 4.07 26.72
N SER A 506 2.85 2.82 27.16
CA SER A 506 3.97 1.87 27.23
C SER A 506 4.50 1.51 25.84
N PHE A 507 3.62 1.50 24.82
CA PHE A 507 4.03 1.25 23.44
C PHE A 507 5.01 2.33 22.94
N VAL A 508 4.70 3.62 23.18
CA VAL A 508 5.61 4.72 22.84
C VAL A 508 6.87 4.67 23.70
N ALA A 509 6.76 4.28 24.98
CA ALA A 509 7.93 4.11 25.84
C ALA A 509 8.92 3.06 25.30
N LEU A 510 8.41 1.95 24.79
CA LEU A 510 9.23 0.90 24.16
C LEU A 510 9.87 1.39 22.84
N GLN A 511 9.13 2.13 22.03
CA GLN A 511 9.66 2.77 20.82
C GLN A 511 10.74 3.82 21.16
N PHE A 512 10.51 4.62 22.17
CA PHE A 512 11.48 5.63 22.63
C PHE A 512 12.76 4.99 23.15
N TYR A 513 12.66 3.89 23.88
CA TYR A 513 13.82 3.10 24.31
C TYR A 513 14.62 2.58 23.09
N TYR A 514 13.92 2.07 22.08
CA TYR A 514 14.53 1.60 20.83
C TYR A 514 15.18 2.75 20.04
N ALA A 515 14.52 3.92 20.00
CA ALA A 515 15.05 5.10 19.34
C ALA A 515 16.37 5.57 19.96
N MET A 516 16.47 5.55 21.30
CA MET A 516 17.72 5.84 22.01
C MET A 516 18.83 4.83 21.68
N THR A 517 18.48 3.55 21.55
CA THR A 517 19.43 2.49 21.13
C THR A 517 20.03 2.82 19.75
N ILE A 518 19.18 3.15 18.79
CA ILE A 518 19.63 3.49 17.42
C ILE A 518 20.44 4.78 17.43
N LEU A 519 19.97 5.81 18.13
CA LEU A 519 20.69 7.09 18.20
C LEU A 519 22.07 6.94 18.85
N LYS A 520 22.21 6.06 19.84
CA LYS A 520 23.49 5.73 20.44
C LYS A 520 24.46 5.13 19.41
N ILE A 521 24.00 4.20 18.56
CA ILE A 521 24.82 3.64 17.46
C ILE A 521 25.31 4.76 16.54
N PHE A 522 24.47 5.72 16.18
CA PHE A 522 24.87 6.85 15.36
C PHE A 522 25.82 7.81 16.08
N ALA A 523 25.60 8.05 17.38
CA ALA A 523 26.49 8.88 18.18
C ALA A 523 27.89 8.24 18.33
N GLU A 524 27.97 6.94 18.54
CA GLU A 524 29.25 6.19 18.56
C GLU A 524 29.95 6.28 17.20
N TYR A 525 29.23 6.09 16.09
CA TYR A 525 29.77 6.25 14.74
C TYR A 525 30.32 7.67 14.51
N LYS A 526 29.57 8.70 14.96
CA LYS A 526 29.96 10.12 14.88
C LYS A 526 31.07 10.49 15.88
N LYS A 527 31.44 9.60 16.81
CA LYS A 527 32.37 9.84 17.92
C LYS A 527 31.91 10.99 18.84
N ASP A 528 30.63 11.19 18.99
CA ASP A 528 30.01 12.15 19.91
C ASP A 528 29.96 11.52 21.33
N THR A 529 31.11 11.42 21.96
CA THR A 529 31.27 10.67 23.22
C THR A 529 30.46 11.26 24.37
N GLU A 530 30.27 12.57 24.41
CA GLU A 530 29.48 13.24 25.43
C GLU A 530 27.99 12.84 25.29
N TYR A 531 27.50 12.80 24.06
CA TYR A 531 26.12 12.43 23.80
C TYR A 531 25.87 10.92 23.96
N VAL A 532 26.87 10.08 23.67
CA VAL A 532 26.83 8.63 23.99
C VAL A 532 26.61 8.42 25.47
N GLN A 533 27.42 9.08 26.33
CA GLN A 533 27.29 8.98 27.78
C GLN A 533 25.92 9.47 28.26
N TYR A 534 25.46 10.61 27.74
CA TYR A 534 24.11 11.13 28.03
C TYR A 534 22.99 10.12 27.69
N LEU A 535 23.07 9.51 26.50
CA LEU A 535 22.10 8.50 26.08
C LEU A 535 22.17 7.24 26.94
N GLU A 536 23.35 6.78 27.35
CA GLU A 536 23.49 5.59 28.20
C GLU A 536 22.85 5.82 29.57
N GLU A 537 23.12 6.97 30.20
CA GLU A 537 22.54 7.32 31.51
C GLU A 537 21.02 7.47 31.40
N THR A 538 20.55 8.20 30.40
CA THR A 538 19.11 8.45 30.16
C THR A 538 18.37 7.15 29.85
N GLN A 539 18.88 6.34 28.93
CA GLN A 539 18.25 5.08 28.50
C GLN A 539 18.19 4.09 29.64
N LYS A 540 19.23 3.98 30.45
CA LYS A 540 19.27 3.10 31.63
C LYS A 540 18.19 3.49 32.65
N ALA A 541 18.19 4.77 33.06
CA ALA A 541 17.23 5.26 34.05
C ALA A 541 15.77 5.12 33.54
N PHE A 542 15.57 5.41 32.26
CA PHE A 542 14.27 5.26 31.60
C PHE A 542 13.84 3.79 31.50
N GLY A 543 14.73 2.89 31.12
CA GLY A 543 14.45 1.46 31.01
C GLY A 543 14.08 0.83 32.36
N GLU A 544 14.82 1.16 33.44
CA GLU A 544 14.51 0.73 34.81
C GLU A 544 13.07 1.16 35.22
N LYS A 545 12.71 2.40 34.89
CA LYS A 545 11.38 2.95 35.17
C LYS A 545 10.29 2.22 34.39
N VAL A 546 10.49 2.00 33.09
CA VAL A 546 9.50 1.28 32.24
C VAL A 546 9.32 -0.17 32.73
N GLN A 547 10.41 -0.83 33.14
CA GLN A 547 10.33 -2.17 33.74
C GLN A 547 9.47 -2.19 35.00
N GLU A 548 9.68 -1.24 35.91
CA GLU A 548 8.92 -1.12 37.16
C GLU A 548 7.42 -0.85 36.91
N LEU A 549 7.13 0.05 35.98
CA LEU A 549 5.77 0.52 35.71
C LEU A 549 4.97 -0.43 34.83
N CYS A 550 5.60 -1.06 33.83
CA CYS A 550 4.89 -1.76 32.77
C CYS A 550 4.90 -3.28 32.90
N TRP A 551 5.84 -3.89 33.60
CA TRP A 551 5.83 -5.33 33.78
C TRP A 551 4.77 -5.75 34.82
N ASP A 552 3.84 -6.61 34.43
CA ASP A 552 2.77 -7.15 35.29
C ASP A 552 2.72 -8.68 35.16
N ASN A 553 3.45 -9.36 36.04
CA ASN A 553 3.58 -10.82 36.14
C ASN A 553 4.09 -11.53 34.86
N ASP A 554 3.31 -11.56 33.80
CA ASP A 554 3.56 -12.33 32.60
C ASP A 554 3.39 -11.50 31.31
N ARG A 555 3.20 -10.18 31.44
CA ARG A 555 2.92 -9.26 30.34
C ARG A 555 3.39 -7.85 30.60
N PHE A 556 3.52 -7.06 29.55
CA PHE A 556 3.67 -5.61 29.62
C PHE A 556 2.29 -4.96 29.49
N VAL A 557 1.95 -4.05 30.40
CA VAL A 557 0.69 -3.29 30.33
C VAL A 557 0.68 -2.31 29.15
N ARG A 558 -0.50 -1.85 28.74
CA ARG A 558 -0.66 -0.96 27.57
C ARG A 558 -0.32 0.50 27.87
N GLY A 559 -0.45 0.91 29.12
CA GLY A 559 -0.18 2.28 29.53
C GLY A 559 -0.95 2.70 30.79
N TYR A 560 -1.12 4.01 30.92
CA TYR A 560 -1.85 4.65 32.00
C TYR A 560 -2.83 5.67 31.47
N THR A 561 -4.02 5.73 32.06
CA THR A 561 -5.01 6.76 31.76
C THR A 561 -4.56 8.11 32.32
N GLU A 562 -5.25 9.21 31.96
CA GLU A 562 -5.01 10.53 32.53
C GLU A 562 -5.24 10.58 34.06
N SER A 563 -6.09 9.69 34.60
CA SER A 563 -6.31 9.53 36.04
C SER A 563 -5.27 8.65 36.74
N GLY A 564 -4.32 8.08 36.02
CA GLY A 564 -3.24 7.21 36.51
C GLY A 564 -3.65 5.75 36.70
N GLU A 565 -4.76 5.31 36.13
CA GLU A 565 -5.18 3.91 36.15
C GLU A 565 -4.40 3.11 35.09
N ARG A 566 -3.99 1.88 35.42
CA ARG A 566 -3.29 1.00 34.48
C ARG A 566 -4.23 0.46 33.41
N ILE A 567 -3.78 0.51 32.16
CA ILE A 567 -4.48 -0.07 31.01
C ILE A 567 -3.80 -1.40 30.66
N GLY A 568 -4.56 -2.48 30.57
CA GLY A 568 -4.01 -3.79 30.16
C GLY A 568 -3.35 -4.57 31.29
N GLU A 569 -3.60 -4.24 32.55
CA GLU A 569 -3.18 -5.05 33.69
C GLU A 569 -3.96 -6.36 33.79
N ALA A 570 -3.35 -7.39 34.37
CA ALA A 570 -3.94 -8.74 34.45
C ALA A 570 -5.27 -8.78 35.20
N ALA A 571 -5.51 -7.87 36.15
CA ALA A 571 -6.72 -7.80 36.94
C ALA A 571 -7.88 -7.08 36.23
N ALA A 572 -7.65 -6.38 35.13
CA ALA A 572 -8.69 -5.65 34.42
C ALA A 572 -9.76 -6.62 33.87
N PRO A 573 -11.04 -6.29 33.96
CA PRO A 573 -12.11 -7.17 33.46
C PRO A 573 -12.19 -7.23 31.93
N GLU A 574 -11.74 -6.19 31.24
CA GLU A 574 -11.67 -6.09 29.77
C GLU A 574 -10.31 -5.57 29.33
N ALA A 575 -9.89 -5.89 28.13
CA ALA A 575 -8.63 -5.45 27.51
C ALA A 575 -7.40 -5.67 28.43
N ASN A 576 -7.36 -6.81 29.11
CA ASN A 576 -6.28 -7.12 30.07
C ASN A 576 -5.05 -7.78 29.41
N MET A 577 -5.08 -8.00 28.11
CA MET A 577 -3.95 -8.45 27.30
C MET A 577 -3.91 -7.71 25.99
N TRP A 578 -2.79 -7.09 25.68
CA TRP A 578 -2.56 -6.33 24.45
C TRP A 578 -1.37 -6.87 23.69
N LEU A 579 -1.48 -6.97 22.35
CA LEU A 579 -0.44 -7.52 21.47
C LEU A 579 0.80 -6.62 21.39
N ASN A 580 0.60 -5.32 21.11
CA ASN A 580 1.70 -4.42 20.73
C ASN A 580 2.78 -4.27 21.81
N PRO A 581 2.46 -4.10 23.11
CA PRO A 581 3.49 -3.98 24.13
C PRO A 581 4.35 -5.25 24.26
N GLN A 582 3.79 -6.43 24.01
CA GLN A 582 4.54 -7.67 24.12
C GLN A 582 5.58 -7.81 23.01
N SER A 583 5.18 -7.60 21.78
CA SER A 583 6.11 -7.68 20.65
C SER A 583 7.17 -6.57 20.70
N TRP A 584 6.78 -5.33 21.05
CA TRP A 584 7.72 -4.22 21.12
C TRP A 584 8.65 -4.25 22.32
N ALA A 585 8.28 -4.88 23.44
CA ALA A 585 9.20 -5.11 24.55
C ALA A 585 10.40 -5.97 24.12
N VAL A 586 10.16 -6.94 23.23
CA VAL A 586 11.21 -7.77 22.64
C VAL A 586 11.99 -7.00 21.56
N ILE A 587 11.29 -6.34 20.62
CA ILE A 587 11.92 -5.60 19.51
C ILE A 587 12.82 -4.48 20.03
N SER A 588 12.39 -3.77 21.06
CA SER A 588 13.18 -2.70 21.66
C SER A 588 14.42 -3.17 22.42
N GLY A 589 14.46 -4.44 22.80
CA GLY A 589 15.49 -5.02 23.64
C GLY A 589 15.35 -4.67 25.13
N LEU A 590 14.21 -4.10 25.54
CA LEU A 590 13.95 -3.79 26.95
C LEU A 590 13.62 -5.05 27.77
N ALA A 591 12.82 -5.95 27.20
CA ALA A 591 12.45 -7.18 27.88
C ALA A 591 13.69 -8.07 28.13
N THR A 592 13.80 -8.63 29.33
CA THR A 592 14.74 -9.74 29.53
C THR A 592 14.31 -10.95 28.67
N PRO A 593 15.23 -11.88 28.40
CA PRO A 593 14.86 -13.12 27.69
C PRO A 593 13.64 -13.83 28.30
N GLU A 594 13.58 -13.94 29.62
CA GLU A 594 12.51 -14.60 30.34
C GLU A 594 11.19 -13.84 30.24
N GLN A 595 11.23 -12.52 30.33
CA GLN A 595 10.05 -11.66 30.15
C GLN A 595 9.53 -11.74 28.71
N GLY A 596 10.42 -11.70 27.73
CA GLY A 596 10.08 -11.81 26.31
C GLY A 596 9.39 -13.15 26.03
N ASP A 597 9.96 -14.25 26.49
CA ASP A 597 9.36 -15.58 26.29
C ASP A 597 8.01 -15.71 27.01
N ALA A 598 7.89 -15.22 28.25
CA ALA A 598 6.61 -15.24 29.00
C ALA A 598 5.53 -14.40 28.26
N ALA A 599 5.87 -13.19 27.86
CA ALA A 599 4.95 -12.30 27.14
C ALA A 599 4.49 -12.91 25.80
N LEU A 600 5.42 -13.45 25.00
CA LEU A 600 5.11 -14.06 23.71
C LEU A 600 4.34 -15.37 23.86
N ASN A 601 4.61 -16.18 24.88
CA ASN A 601 3.81 -17.36 25.20
C ASN A 601 2.36 -16.98 25.53
N ASN A 602 2.17 -15.92 26.32
CA ASN A 602 0.84 -15.41 26.65
C ASN A 602 0.10 -14.87 25.41
N VAL A 603 0.81 -14.23 24.47
CA VAL A 603 0.24 -13.85 23.17
C VAL A 603 -0.24 -15.10 22.42
N TYR A 604 0.61 -16.11 22.30
CA TYR A 604 0.28 -17.34 21.57
C TYR A 604 -0.93 -18.07 22.17
N GLU A 605 -1.00 -18.17 23.48
CA GLU A 605 -2.08 -18.89 24.18
C GLU A 605 -3.41 -18.13 24.17
N ARG A 606 -3.38 -16.79 24.21
CA ARG A 606 -4.58 -15.98 24.43
C ARG A 606 -5.05 -15.20 23.21
N LEU A 607 -4.12 -14.63 22.43
CA LEU A 607 -4.45 -13.74 21.33
C LEU A 607 -4.45 -14.44 19.97
N ASN A 608 -3.72 -15.56 19.82
CA ASN A 608 -3.62 -16.22 18.54
C ASN A 608 -4.93 -16.86 18.08
N THR A 609 -5.13 -16.85 16.75
CA THR A 609 -6.25 -17.48 16.05
C THR A 609 -5.77 -18.03 14.70
N GLU A 610 -6.57 -18.83 14.04
CA GLU A 610 -6.27 -19.37 12.70
C GLU A 610 -6.10 -18.30 11.58
N TYR A 611 -6.38 -17.02 11.87
CA TYR A 611 -6.22 -15.88 10.95
C TYR A 611 -5.23 -14.83 11.46
N GLY A 612 -4.50 -15.12 12.51
CA GLY A 612 -3.54 -14.24 13.18
C GLY A 612 -3.95 -13.84 14.60
N ALA A 613 -3.11 -13.09 15.28
CA ALA A 613 -3.31 -12.66 16.65
C ALA A 613 -4.22 -11.42 16.74
N ILE A 614 -5.25 -11.48 17.60
CA ILE A 614 -6.12 -10.33 17.90
C ILE A 614 -5.34 -9.25 18.66
N LEU A 615 -5.74 -7.99 18.49
CA LEU A 615 -5.02 -6.85 19.05
C LEU A 615 -5.10 -6.78 20.58
N MET A 616 -6.21 -7.20 21.15
CA MET A 616 -6.41 -7.28 22.60
C MET A 616 -7.49 -8.29 22.99
N ASP A 617 -7.50 -8.73 24.25
CA ASP A 617 -8.47 -9.66 24.83
C ASP A 617 -8.71 -9.36 26.31
N PRO A 618 -9.94 -9.44 26.81
CA PRO A 618 -11.23 -9.41 26.10
C PRO A 618 -11.51 -8.06 25.43
N PRO A 619 -12.41 -8.00 24.41
CA PRO A 619 -12.78 -6.71 23.79
C PRO A 619 -13.47 -5.78 24.77
N TYR A 620 -13.35 -4.47 24.58
CA TYR A 620 -14.10 -3.48 25.33
C TYR A 620 -15.60 -3.57 25.05
N HIS A 621 -16.39 -3.47 26.12
CA HIS A 621 -17.83 -3.44 26.08
C HIS A 621 -18.43 -2.56 27.19
N ALA A 622 -18.15 -2.86 28.46
CA ALA A 622 -18.77 -2.20 29.61
C ALA A 622 -17.76 -1.46 30.52
N HIS A 623 -16.49 -1.79 30.43
CA HIS A 623 -15.45 -1.30 31.34
C HIS A 623 -14.36 -0.48 30.65
N ALA A 624 -14.71 0.16 29.53
CA ALA A 624 -13.80 1.07 28.84
C ALA A 624 -13.63 2.38 29.62
N PHE A 625 -12.42 2.92 29.66
CA PHE A 625 -12.17 4.25 30.19
C PHE A 625 -12.53 5.34 29.16
N ASP A 626 -12.69 6.58 29.58
CA ASP A 626 -13.18 7.67 28.71
C ASP A 626 -12.36 7.91 27.44
N GLY A 627 -11.06 7.65 27.46
CA GLY A 627 -10.15 7.73 26.29
C GLY A 627 -10.14 6.50 25.37
N ALA A 628 -10.87 5.43 25.70
CA ALA A 628 -10.89 4.20 24.91
C ALA A 628 -11.92 4.26 23.79
N LEU A 629 -11.63 4.99 22.72
CA LEU A 629 -12.54 5.15 21.57
C LEU A 629 -12.75 3.84 20.78
N ALA A 630 -11.99 2.79 21.06
CA ALA A 630 -12.17 1.47 20.42
C ALA A 630 -13.61 0.93 20.60
N VAL A 631 -14.33 1.33 21.65
CA VAL A 631 -15.73 0.94 21.88
C VAL A 631 -16.71 1.37 20.79
N ILE A 632 -16.36 2.33 19.92
CA ILE A 632 -17.18 2.69 18.76
C ILE A 632 -17.25 1.56 17.72
N TYR A 633 -16.28 0.67 17.73
CA TYR A 633 -16.24 -0.49 16.85
C TYR A 633 -16.91 -1.68 17.49
N ASN A 634 -17.60 -2.47 16.66
CA ASN A 634 -18.13 -3.75 17.09
C ASN A 634 -16.99 -4.65 17.62
N GLN A 635 -17.29 -5.45 18.63
CA GLN A 635 -16.32 -6.39 19.18
C GLN A 635 -15.77 -7.33 18.10
N GLY A 636 -14.47 -7.56 18.12
CA GLY A 636 -13.77 -8.33 17.10
C GLY A 636 -13.45 -7.57 15.83
N THR A 637 -13.61 -6.25 15.78
CA THR A 637 -13.28 -5.44 14.60
C THR A 637 -12.31 -4.32 14.93
N LYS A 638 -11.42 -4.03 13.98
CA LYS A 638 -10.40 -2.97 14.09
C LYS A 638 -9.69 -3.02 15.45
N GLU A 639 -9.60 -1.87 16.13
CA GLU A 639 -8.91 -1.73 17.41
C GLU A 639 -9.66 -2.37 18.59
N ASN A 640 -10.92 -2.79 18.41
CA ASN A 640 -11.67 -3.49 19.44
C ASN A 640 -11.58 -5.02 19.28
N SER A 641 -10.41 -5.59 19.53
CA SER A 641 -10.15 -7.04 19.46
C SER A 641 -10.20 -7.64 18.05
N GLY A 642 -10.04 -6.82 16.99
CA GLY A 642 -9.77 -7.30 15.65
C GLY A 642 -8.34 -7.85 15.52
N ILE A 643 -8.10 -8.65 14.50
CA ILE A 643 -6.75 -9.04 14.07
C ILE A 643 -6.20 -7.86 13.25
N PHE A 644 -5.47 -6.96 13.89
CA PHE A 644 -4.88 -5.83 13.20
C PHE A 644 -3.62 -6.30 12.48
N SER A 645 -3.68 -6.35 11.15
CA SER A 645 -2.69 -7.10 10.36
C SER A 645 -1.29 -6.49 10.43
N GLN A 646 -1.15 -5.17 10.63
CA GLN A 646 0.16 -4.52 10.80
C GLN A 646 0.91 -5.04 12.03
N SER A 647 0.20 -5.31 13.13
CA SER A 647 0.80 -5.83 14.37
C SER A 647 1.35 -7.24 14.21
N GLN A 648 0.89 -8.01 13.23
CA GLN A 648 1.41 -9.35 12.94
C GLN A 648 2.87 -9.30 12.48
N GLY A 649 3.26 -8.29 11.68
CA GLY A 649 4.66 -8.14 11.26
C GLY A 649 5.61 -7.93 12.45
N TRP A 650 5.21 -7.13 13.44
CA TRP A 650 5.98 -6.95 14.67
C TRP A 650 6.03 -8.23 15.51
N LEU A 651 4.93 -8.98 15.56
CA LEU A 651 4.90 -10.25 16.27
C LEU A 651 5.83 -11.28 15.62
N ILE A 652 5.79 -11.41 14.30
CA ILE A 652 6.71 -12.26 13.53
C ILE A 652 8.17 -11.90 13.85
N LEU A 653 8.50 -10.62 13.83
CA LEU A 653 9.85 -10.14 14.13
C LEU A 653 10.25 -10.47 15.58
N ALA A 654 9.36 -10.24 16.55
CA ALA A 654 9.63 -10.50 17.97
C ALA A 654 9.89 -11.99 18.24
N GLU A 655 9.08 -12.87 17.69
CA GLU A 655 9.29 -14.33 17.81
C GLU A 655 10.60 -14.78 17.17
N ALA A 656 10.89 -14.24 15.98
CA ALA A 656 12.14 -14.55 15.28
C ALA A 656 13.38 -14.04 16.06
N LEU A 657 13.29 -12.87 16.70
CA LEU A 657 14.35 -12.34 17.56
C LEU A 657 14.61 -13.22 18.78
N ARG A 658 13.57 -13.93 19.26
CA ARG A 658 13.69 -14.92 20.34
C ARG A 658 14.13 -16.31 19.86
N GLY A 659 14.23 -16.49 18.53
CA GLY A 659 14.60 -17.77 17.93
C GLY A 659 13.47 -18.79 17.83
N HIS A 660 12.22 -18.33 17.94
CA HIS A 660 11.01 -19.16 17.84
C HIS A 660 10.53 -19.24 16.38
N GLY A 661 11.29 -19.93 15.54
CA GLY A 661 11.06 -19.99 14.09
C GLY A 661 9.74 -20.63 13.70
N GLU A 662 9.30 -21.67 14.39
CA GLU A 662 7.99 -22.30 14.15
C GLU A 662 6.84 -21.30 14.37
N ARG A 663 6.88 -20.54 15.47
CA ARG A 663 5.82 -19.57 15.78
C ARG A 663 5.86 -18.36 14.84
N ALA A 664 7.04 -17.83 14.55
CA ALA A 664 7.19 -16.74 13.59
C ALA A 664 6.58 -17.10 12.21
N PHE A 665 6.87 -18.31 11.73
CA PHE A 665 6.31 -18.79 10.46
C PHE A 665 4.81 -19.09 10.57
N THR A 666 4.32 -19.62 11.71
CA THR A 666 2.90 -19.84 11.95
C THR A 666 2.11 -18.53 11.83
N TYR A 667 2.55 -17.46 12.49
CA TYR A 667 1.90 -16.15 12.39
C TYR A 667 1.95 -15.57 10.98
N PHE A 668 3.04 -15.82 10.24
CA PHE A 668 3.08 -15.45 8.83
C PHE A 668 1.99 -16.18 8.04
N MET A 669 1.88 -17.50 8.16
CA MET A 669 0.91 -18.31 7.41
C MET A 669 -0.53 -17.95 7.77
N GLU A 670 -0.84 -17.73 9.04
CA GLU A 670 -2.17 -17.35 9.53
C GLU A 670 -2.62 -15.99 8.97
N ASN A 671 -1.70 -15.03 8.82
CA ASN A 671 -2.00 -13.71 8.27
C ASN A 671 -1.79 -13.60 6.75
N SER A 672 -1.15 -14.59 6.11
CA SER A 672 -0.76 -14.51 4.69
C SER A 672 -1.97 -14.59 3.76
N PRO A 673 -2.17 -13.63 2.85
CA PRO A 673 -3.19 -13.70 1.83
C PRO A 673 -3.06 -14.95 0.94
N ALA A 674 -1.85 -15.31 0.54
CA ALA A 674 -1.59 -16.45 -0.32
C ALA A 674 -1.98 -17.79 0.34
N ALA A 675 -1.73 -17.93 1.65
CA ALA A 675 -2.13 -19.11 2.42
C ALA A 675 -3.65 -19.23 2.57
N GLN A 676 -4.39 -18.13 2.41
CA GLN A 676 -5.85 -18.06 2.53
C GLN A 676 -6.58 -18.10 1.16
N ASN A 677 -5.89 -18.43 0.07
CA ASN A 677 -6.49 -18.49 -1.27
C ASN A 677 -7.68 -19.46 -1.37
N ASP A 678 -7.70 -20.51 -0.56
CA ASP A 678 -8.78 -21.50 -0.51
C ASP A 678 -10.00 -21.06 0.34
N CYS A 679 -9.86 -19.97 1.09
CA CYS A 679 -10.85 -19.41 2.01
C CYS A 679 -11.46 -18.09 1.49
N ALA A 680 -11.51 -17.89 0.17
CA ALA A 680 -11.91 -16.61 -0.44
C ALA A 680 -13.31 -16.13 -0.02
N GLU A 681 -14.28 -17.01 0.22
CA GLU A 681 -15.62 -16.62 0.70
C GLU A 681 -15.60 -16.10 2.16
N ILE A 682 -14.66 -16.57 2.98
CA ILE A 682 -14.49 -16.09 4.35
C ILE A 682 -13.72 -14.78 4.32
N ARG A 683 -12.53 -14.80 3.72
CA ARG A 683 -11.63 -13.65 3.65
C ARG A 683 -12.24 -12.47 2.88
N ARG A 684 -12.87 -12.72 1.74
CA ARG A 684 -13.47 -11.80 0.76
C ARG A 684 -12.51 -10.92 -0.01
N LEU A 685 -11.41 -10.46 0.59
CA LEU A 685 -10.38 -9.67 -0.09
C LEU A 685 -9.51 -10.55 -1.01
N GLU A 686 -8.76 -9.89 -1.84
CA GLU A 686 -7.80 -10.47 -2.76
C GLU A 686 -6.80 -11.39 -2.05
N PRO A 687 -6.51 -12.58 -2.58
CA PRO A 687 -5.54 -13.49 -1.99
C PRO A 687 -4.08 -13.09 -2.24
N TYR A 688 -3.84 -11.95 -2.88
CA TYR A 688 -2.53 -11.43 -3.21
C TYR A 688 -2.22 -10.07 -2.56
N CYS A 689 -3.08 -9.53 -1.71
CA CYS A 689 -2.79 -8.31 -0.96
C CYS A 689 -3.23 -8.39 0.50
N TYR A 690 -2.55 -7.64 1.36
CA TYR A 690 -2.93 -7.51 2.76
C TYR A 690 -4.13 -6.58 2.94
N GLY A 691 -4.96 -6.89 3.93
CA GLY A 691 -5.94 -5.96 4.50
C GLY A 691 -5.37 -5.26 5.74
N GLN A 692 -6.00 -4.17 6.16
CA GLN A 692 -5.64 -3.47 7.39
C GLN A 692 -5.94 -4.34 8.62
N PHE A 693 -7.11 -5.01 8.60
CA PHE A 693 -7.51 -5.91 9.68
C PHE A 693 -8.37 -7.05 9.16
N THR A 694 -8.39 -8.13 9.93
CA THR A 694 -9.32 -9.26 9.79
C THR A 694 -10.20 -9.32 11.03
N GLU A 695 -11.48 -9.63 10.88
CA GLU A 695 -12.40 -9.76 11.99
C GLU A 695 -11.96 -10.89 12.93
N GLY A 696 -11.83 -10.58 14.22
CA GLY A 696 -11.36 -11.49 15.26
C GLY A 696 -12.46 -12.40 15.81
N LYS A 697 -12.09 -13.27 16.74
CA LYS A 697 -12.96 -14.33 17.30
C LYS A 697 -14.26 -13.84 17.96
N ALA A 698 -14.32 -12.56 18.37
CA ALA A 698 -15.55 -11.97 18.94
C ALA A 698 -16.55 -11.49 17.87
N SER A 699 -16.15 -11.43 16.60
CA SER A 699 -17.05 -11.05 15.51
C SER A 699 -17.87 -12.22 15.00
N LYS A 700 -19.08 -11.90 14.50
CA LYS A 700 -19.94 -12.84 13.76
C LYS A 700 -19.34 -13.26 12.40
N HIS A 701 -18.39 -12.52 11.90
CA HIS A 701 -17.75 -12.75 10.60
C HIS A 701 -16.24 -13.02 10.77
N PHE A 702 -15.90 -13.80 11.78
CA PHE A 702 -14.52 -14.18 12.06
C PHE A 702 -13.78 -14.65 10.79
N GLY A 703 -12.61 -14.10 10.54
CA GLY A 703 -11.79 -14.36 9.36
C GLY A 703 -12.03 -13.45 8.16
N ARG A 704 -13.06 -12.57 8.18
CA ARG A 704 -13.31 -11.61 7.11
C ARG A 704 -12.29 -10.47 7.16
N SER A 705 -11.58 -10.23 6.07
CA SER A 705 -10.59 -9.15 5.96
C SER A 705 -11.17 -7.88 5.35
N HIS A 706 -10.62 -6.72 5.72
CA HIS A 706 -11.10 -5.41 5.33
C HIS A 706 -9.98 -4.44 5.00
N VAL A 707 -10.32 -3.37 4.25
CA VAL A 707 -9.44 -2.25 3.90
C VAL A 707 -8.17 -2.74 3.21
N HIS A 708 -8.35 -3.18 1.99
CA HIS A 708 -7.33 -3.82 1.18
C HIS A 708 -6.21 -2.86 0.71
N TRP A 709 -5.07 -3.40 0.37
CA TRP A 709 -3.89 -2.80 -0.24
C TRP A 709 -3.17 -1.76 0.61
N LEU A 710 -3.74 -0.58 0.85
CA LEU A 710 -3.04 0.56 1.45
C LEU A 710 -3.02 0.44 2.98
N THR A 711 -2.08 -0.32 3.48
CA THR A 711 -1.90 -0.61 4.90
C THR A 711 -0.43 -0.82 5.25
N GLY A 712 -0.01 -0.35 6.41
CA GLY A 712 1.33 -0.63 6.96
C GLY A 712 1.62 -2.10 7.22
N THR A 713 0.63 -2.97 7.05
CA THR A 713 0.82 -4.43 7.14
C THR A 713 1.88 -4.92 6.17
N ALA A 714 1.84 -4.44 4.91
CA ALA A 714 2.77 -4.88 3.88
C ALA A 714 4.23 -4.67 4.32
N SER A 715 4.56 -3.47 4.80
CA SER A 715 5.91 -3.13 5.24
C SER A 715 6.32 -3.86 6.53
N THR A 716 5.44 -3.95 7.53
CA THR A 716 5.80 -4.63 8.79
C THR A 716 5.95 -6.13 8.63
N VAL A 717 5.12 -6.77 7.81
CA VAL A 717 5.28 -8.21 7.50
C VAL A 717 6.53 -8.43 6.64
N MET A 718 6.83 -7.56 5.68
CA MET A 718 8.07 -7.66 4.90
C MET A 718 9.30 -7.59 5.81
N VAL A 719 9.34 -6.63 6.74
CA VAL A 719 10.42 -6.52 7.75
C VAL A 719 10.46 -7.76 8.65
N GLY A 720 9.32 -8.23 9.13
CA GLY A 720 9.23 -9.45 9.95
C GLY A 720 9.75 -10.70 9.23
N CYS A 721 9.48 -10.81 7.94
CA CYS A 721 9.98 -11.93 7.12
C CYS A 721 11.47 -11.78 6.80
N VAL A 722 11.90 -10.61 6.31
CA VAL A 722 13.29 -10.39 5.84
C VAL A 722 14.27 -10.37 7.02
N GLU A 723 14.02 -9.57 8.04
CA GLU A 723 14.91 -9.44 9.19
C GLU A 723 14.68 -10.52 10.26
N GLY A 724 13.44 -11.03 10.34
CA GLY A 724 13.06 -12.06 11.30
C GLY A 724 13.27 -13.47 10.74
N ILE A 725 12.37 -13.95 9.89
CA ILE A 725 12.37 -15.35 9.39
C ILE A 725 13.63 -15.64 8.60
N LEU A 726 13.94 -14.84 7.56
CA LEU A 726 15.15 -15.01 6.74
C LEU A 726 16.41 -14.55 7.48
N GLY A 727 16.27 -13.70 8.50
CA GLY A 727 17.36 -13.25 9.35
C GLY A 727 18.40 -12.36 8.67
N LEU A 728 18.02 -11.64 7.62
CA LEU A 728 18.89 -10.68 6.93
C LEU A 728 18.90 -9.36 7.70
N ARG A 729 19.93 -9.11 8.48
CA ARG A 729 20.05 -7.94 9.36
C ARG A 729 21.27 -7.11 9.03
N PRO A 730 21.17 -6.14 8.12
CA PRO A 730 22.22 -5.19 7.84
C PRO A 730 22.52 -4.32 9.07
N ASP A 731 23.79 -3.92 9.21
CA ASP A 731 24.24 -2.89 10.12
C ASP A 731 25.20 -1.91 9.42
N LEU A 732 25.82 -0.98 10.14
CA LEU A 732 26.68 0.04 9.53
C LEU A 732 27.90 -0.54 8.80
N GLU A 733 28.40 -1.72 9.20
CA GLU A 733 29.65 -2.30 8.74
C GLU A 733 29.47 -3.56 7.87
N GLY A 734 28.25 -4.15 7.80
CA GLY A 734 28.04 -5.38 7.04
C GLY A 734 26.66 -5.98 7.17
N LEU A 735 26.58 -7.30 7.10
CA LEU A 735 25.35 -8.08 7.12
C LEU A 735 25.44 -9.24 8.11
N ARG A 736 24.55 -9.26 9.08
CA ARG A 736 24.36 -10.41 9.98
C ARG A 736 23.30 -11.35 9.42
N LEU A 737 23.57 -12.65 9.47
CA LEU A 737 22.66 -13.71 9.06
C LEU A 737 22.17 -14.48 10.29
N SER A 738 20.91 -14.33 10.64
CA SER A 738 20.29 -14.93 11.83
C SER A 738 18.89 -15.45 11.52
N PRO A 739 18.75 -16.44 10.62
CA PRO A 739 17.44 -16.98 10.29
C PRO A 739 16.75 -17.61 11.49
N SER A 740 15.42 -17.51 11.49
CA SER A 740 14.56 -18.14 12.47
C SER A 740 13.39 -18.78 11.72
N VAL A 741 13.51 -20.08 11.47
CA VAL A 741 12.73 -20.84 10.50
C VAL A 741 12.10 -22.09 11.13
N PRO A 742 11.08 -22.70 10.49
CA PRO A 742 10.58 -24.00 10.91
C PRO A 742 11.66 -25.10 10.87
N LYS A 743 11.62 -26.03 11.80
CA LYS A 743 12.52 -27.20 11.84
C LYS A 743 12.46 -28.04 10.55
N SER A 744 11.30 -28.03 9.91
CA SER A 744 11.06 -28.72 8.65
C SER A 744 11.81 -28.13 7.46
N TRP A 745 12.27 -26.87 7.53
CA TRP A 745 13.06 -26.24 6.48
C TRP A 745 14.49 -26.76 6.54
N LYS A 746 14.79 -27.78 5.74
CA LYS A 746 16.12 -28.43 5.69
C LYS A 746 17.12 -27.61 4.88
N HIS A 747 16.64 -26.93 3.86
CA HIS A 747 17.43 -26.14 2.94
C HIS A 747 16.55 -25.05 2.34
N PHE A 748 17.12 -23.86 2.11
CA PHE A 748 16.52 -22.79 1.33
C PHE A 748 17.59 -21.84 0.79
N GLU A 749 17.23 -21.08 -0.23
CA GLU A 749 18.14 -20.17 -0.92
C GLU A 749 17.61 -18.73 -0.91
N ILE A 750 18.52 -17.76 -0.85
CA ILE A 750 18.24 -16.34 -0.93
C ILE A 750 19.21 -15.71 -1.94
N GLU A 751 18.67 -15.04 -2.93
CA GLU A 751 19.42 -14.14 -3.79
C GLU A 751 19.16 -12.70 -3.34
N LYS A 752 20.20 -11.95 -3.06
CA LYS A 752 20.09 -10.56 -2.59
C LYS A 752 21.13 -9.66 -3.23
N VAL A 753 20.70 -8.49 -3.66
CA VAL A 753 21.62 -7.38 -3.94
C VAL A 753 21.81 -6.59 -2.64
N PHE A 754 23.06 -6.51 -2.17
CA PHE A 754 23.43 -5.78 -0.97
C PHE A 754 24.58 -4.83 -1.25
N ARG A 755 24.39 -3.54 -1.10
CA ARG A 755 25.38 -2.48 -1.40
C ARG A 755 26.00 -2.63 -2.80
N GLY A 756 25.16 -2.97 -3.80
CA GLY A 756 25.57 -3.18 -5.18
C GLY A 756 26.30 -4.50 -5.43
N LYS A 757 26.40 -5.39 -4.44
CA LYS A 757 27.01 -6.72 -4.56
C LYS A 757 25.95 -7.80 -4.62
N GLN A 758 26.14 -8.82 -5.45
CA GLN A 758 25.27 -9.98 -5.53
C GLN A 758 25.66 -11.03 -4.47
N LEU A 759 24.71 -11.46 -3.67
CA LEU A 759 24.85 -12.52 -2.68
C LEU A 759 23.90 -13.66 -3.05
N HIS A 760 24.46 -14.85 -3.21
CA HIS A 760 23.73 -16.11 -3.25
C HIS A 760 23.96 -16.81 -1.90
N ILE A 761 22.89 -16.92 -1.11
CA ILE A 761 22.96 -17.43 0.26
C ILE A 761 22.20 -18.75 0.31
N SER A 762 22.94 -19.84 0.55
CA SER A 762 22.40 -21.17 0.80
C SER A 762 22.35 -21.42 2.32
N VAL A 763 21.17 -21.71 2.83
CA VAL A 763 20.97 -22.02 4.25
C VAL A 763 20.70 -23.51 4.42
N GLU A 764 21.57 -24.17 5.16
CA GLU A 764 21.52 -25.58 5.45
C GLU A 764 21.08 -25.85 6.90
N ASN A 765 20.07 -26.66 7.11
CA ASN A 765 19.54 -27.00 8.42
C ASN A 765 19.49 -28.52 8.69
N PRO A 766 20.65 -29.19 8.69
CA PRO A 766 20.71 -30.64 8.91
C PRO A 766 20.30 -31.08 10.30
N ASN A 767 20.36 -30.16 11.28
CA ASN A 767 20.07 -30.42 12.67
C ASN A 767 18.64 -30.06 13.09
N GLU A 768 17.78 -29.70 12.16
CA GLU A 768 16.38 -29.34 12.42
C GLU A 768 16.22 -28.26 13.50
N LYS A 769 17.04 -27.23 13.44
CA LYS A 769 16.98 -26.09 14.37
C LYS A 769 16.00 -25.04 13.92
N GLU A 770 15.42 -24.33 14.87
CA GLU A 770 14.61 -23.14 14.56
C GLU A 770 15.48 -21.90 14.34
N SER A 771 16.64 -21.84 14.95
CA SER A 771 17.54 -20.67 14.86
C SER A 771 18.99 -21.03 15.23
N GLY A 772 19.86 -20.05 15.12
CA GLY A 772 21.27 -20.16 15.47
C GLY A 772 22.18 -20.20 14.24
N CYS A 773 23.49 -20.36 14.48
CA CYS A 773 24.50 -20.50 13.43
C CYS A 773 25.59 -21.42 13.92
N CYS A 774 25.77 -22.56 13.25
CA CYS A 774 26.88 -23.48 13.48
C CYS A 774 28.12 -23.09 12.68
N SER A 775 27.92 -22.59 11.46
CA SER A 775 29.01 -22.10 10.60
C SER A 775 28.50 -21.16 9.52
N LEU A 776 29.35 -20.19 9.17
CA LEU A 776 29.16 -19.31 8.03
C LEU A 776 30.40 -19.37 7.15
N VAL A 777 30.22 -19.62 5.86
CA VAL A 777 31.29 -19.66 4.85
C VAL A 777 30.99 -18.64 3.78
N LEU A 778 31.93 -17.73 3.52
CA LEU A 778 31.85 -16.72 2.45
C LEU A 778 32.93 -17.02 1.42
N ASN A 779 32.56 -17.29 0.17
CA ASN A 779 33.48 -17.55 -0.94
C ASN A 779 34.52 -18.64 -0.61
N GLY A 780 34.10 -19.70 0.10
CA GLY A 780 34.94 -20.79 0.54
C GLY A 780 35.75 -20.51 1.83
N GLN A 781 35.69 -19.32 2.39
CA GLN A 781 36.36 -18.96 3.64
C GLN A 781 35.38 -19.03 4.81
N LYS A 782 35.69 -19.81 5.84
CA LYS A 782 34.91 -19.84 7.07
C LYS A 782 35.08 -18.55 7.88
N LEU A 783 33.99 -17.92 8.28
CA LEU A 783 33.96 -16.75 9.15
C LEU A 783 33.89 -17.16 10.63
N ALA A 784 34.20 -16.20 11.53
CA ALA A 784 34.27 -16.47 12.97
C ALA A 784 32.88 -16.63 13.61
N ASP A 785 31.91 -15.90 13.08
CA ASP A 785 30.52 -15.87 13.56
C ASP A 785 29.54 -15.78 12.37
N ASN A 786 28.29 -15.42 12.61
CA ASN A 786 27.22 -15.26 11.62
C ASN A 786 27.21 -13.87 10.95
N TYR A 787 28.36 -13.21 10.86
CA TYR A 787 28.50 -11.86 10.36
C TYR A 787 29.41 -11.77 9.13
N ILE A 788 28.94 -11.07 8.10
CA ILE A 788 29.70 -10.79 6.87
C ILE A 788 30.10 -9.30 6.87
N PRO A 789 31.38 -8.98 7.18
CA PRO A 789 31.87 -7.61 7.03
C PRO A 789 31.84 -7.17 5.57
N GLU A 790 31.38 -5.93 5.30
CA GLU A 790 31.29 -5.40 3.94
C GLU A 790 32.62 -5.51 3.15
N LYS A 791 33.74 -5.23 3.82
CA LYS A 791 35.09 -5.28 3.24
C LYS A 791 35.50 -6.64 2.65
N LEU A 792 34.80 -7.72 3.00
CA LEU A 792 35.02 -9.06 2.48
C LEU A 792 34.17 -9.38 1.24
N LEU A 793 33.19 -8.55 0.91
CA LEU A 793 32.30 -8.76 -0.22
C LEU A 793 33.00 -8.47 -1.55
N GLN A 794 32.79 -9.36 -2.48
CA GLN A 794 33.14 -9.25 -3.90
C GLN A 794 31.90 -8.85 -4.72
N ASP A 795 32.03 -8.67 -6.03
CA ASP A 795 30.88 -8.34 -6.88
C ASP A 795 29.83 -9.47 -6.88
N LYS A 796 30.29 -10.74 -6.81
CA LYS A 796 29.45 -11.93 -6.62
C LYS A 796 29.98 -12.74 -5.45
N ASN A 797 29.07 -13.21 -4.62
CA ASN A 797 29.39 -13.88 -3.37
C ASN A 797 28.57 -15.16 -3.21
N GLU A 798 29.24 -16.24 -2.89
CA GLU A 798 28.63 -17.50 -2.45
C GLU A 798 28.70 -17.59 -0.93
N VAL A 799 27.55 -17.70 -0.30
CA VAL A 799 27.42 -17.75 1.16
C VAL A 799 26.75 -19.06 1.55
N ILE A 800 27.37 -19.81 2.43
CA ILE A 800 26.77 -21.03 3.00
C ILE A 800 26.63 -20.82 4.51
N LEU A 801 25.40 -20.78 4.98
CA LEU A 801 25.07 -20.74 6.41
C LEU A 801 24.54 -22.10 6.85
N THR A 802 25.07 -22.64 7.95
CA THR A 802 24.58 -23.87 8.56
C THR A 802 23.99 -23.56 9.94
N LEU A 803 22.71 -23.96 10.17
CA LEU A 803 22.00 -23.85 11.46
C LEU A 803 22.35 -24.96 12.44
#